data_444196cd103af5375f710a5e75bc00b0
#
_entry.id   444196cd103af5375f710a5e75bc00b0
#
_cell.length_a   1.000
_cell.length_b   1.000
_cell.length_c   1.000
_cell.angle_alpha   90.00
_cell.angle_beta   90.00
_cell.angle_gamma   90.00
#
_symmetry.space_group_name_H-M   'P 1'
#
loop_
_entity.id
_entity.type
_entity.pdbx_description
1 polymer ?
#
loop_
_entity_poly.entity_id
_entity_poly.type
_entity_poly.pdbx_seq_one_letter_code
_entity_poly.pdbx_strand_id
1 'polypeptide(L)'
;MLPRLSNVPQLNNVVSDYLSELQKQHFEGDIASNYADRLSLATDNSVYQQLPQAILFPKSVADVVRIAKLANKEKYLHLTFTPRGGGTGTNGQSINNNIIVDLSRHMTGILELNIEERWVRVQAGVVKDQLNQFLKPHGLFFAPELSTSNRATLGGMINTDASGQGSLQYGKTSDHVLALRSVLMNGEILDTSAVKSDDVLENYPLAENGKTLHQTIFQRCKEKRASIIQDLPQLNRFLTGYDLKNVFNKDESEFNLTRILTGSEGSLAFICEAKLNLLPIPKYRTLINVKYSSFDAALRNAPFMVKANALSVETVDSKVLNLAKQDIIWHSVKELLTEEEQNPILGLNIVEYAGNNQAKIDSQVTALCQQLDEKIAQGKDHIIGYQLCSDLPSIERIYAMRKKAVGLLGNAKGAAKPIPFVEDTCVPPEHLADYIAEFRALLDSHNLQYGMFGHVDAGVLHVRPALDLCDKEQVKLFKQISDEVAELTVKYGGLLWGEHGKGVRSHYGEKFFTPELWQELRYVKFLFDPNNRLNPGKICTPLNSNAELYSILSPMRADNDRQIPIQMRDEFKGAMNCNGNGLCFNFDEHSIMCPSMKVSKNRVFSPKGRAAMVREWLRLMANENVSPEQLDFHKTQVKLTALVERFRNSIQKWRGEYDFSHEVKAAMDTCLACKACASQCPIKIDVPSFRAKFFHFYHSRYLRPAKDHLVANLEVAAPYMAKQPALFNYFTKLKVTQSVVEKTLGMTDLPLLSEPNLQQQLVEIGYQGKKLEELEGLSATEKAKMLFIVQDPYTSYYDAKVVRDFVALTQKLGFSPILLPFKPNGKAMHIKGFLARFSKTAKTQAEFLNR
;
A
#
# COMPACT_ATOMS: atom_id res chain seq x y z
N MET A 1 1.86 -34.42 -14.53
CA MET A 1 2.84 -33.71 -13.63
C MET A 1 2.99 -32.29 -14.13
N LEU A 2 3.13 -31.29 -13.23
CA LEU A 2 3.33 -29.92 -13.65
C LEU A 2 4.67 -29.71 -14.36
N PRO A 3 4.77 -28.79 -15.34
CA PRO A 3 6.00 -28.50 -16.08
C PRO A 3 7.03 -27.77 -15.21
N ARG A 4 8.27 -27.69 -15.71
CA ARG A 4 9.32 -26.84 -15.18
C ARG A 4 9.18 -25.45 -15.82
N LEU A 5 9.15 -24.40 -15.01
CA LEU A 5 8.99 -23.03 -15.47
C LEU A 5 10.37 -22.39 -15.62
N SER A 6 11.07 -22.69 -16.70
CA SER A 6 12.42 -22.17 -16.98
C SER A 6 12.44 -21.03 -18.00
N ASN A 7 11.35 -20.85 -18.75
CA ASN A 7 11.23 -19.81 -19.74
C ASN A 7 10.73 -18.48 -19.13
N VAL A 8 11.64 -17.76 -18.49
CA VAL A 8 11.38 -16.45 -17.89
C VAL A 8 12.23 -15.37 -18.55
N PRO A 9 11.80 -14.10 -18.57
CA PRO A 9 12.56 -13.00 -19.16
C PRO A 9 13.95 -12.86 -18.53
N GLN A 10 15.00 -13.10 -19.32
CA GLN A 10 16.40 -12.98 -18.92
C GLN A 10 16.83 -11.51 -18.82
N LEU A 11 17.95 -11.25 -18.18
CA LEU A 11 18.57 -9.94 -18.17
C LEU A 11 19.17 -9.61 -19.54
N ASN A 12 19.08 -8.35 -19.91
CA ASN A 12 19.85 -7.83 -21.03
C ASN A 12 21.36 -7.89 -20.72
N ASN A 13 22.18 -8.28 -21.69
CA ASN A 13 23.63 -8.41 -21.52
C ASN A 13 24.28 -7.11 -21.04
N VAL A 14 23.84 -5.96 -21.57
CA VAL A 14 24.37 -4.65 -21.17
C VAL A 14 24.03 -4.33 -19.71
N VAL A 15 22.83 -4.66 -19.26
CA VAL A 15 22.46 -4.52 -17.84
C VAL A 15 23.29 -5.46 -16.98
N SER A 16 23.48 -6.70 -17.38
CA SER A 16 24.30 -7.67 -16.65
C SER A 16 25.76 -7.19 -16.51
N ASP A 17 26.34 -6.62 -17.58
CA ASP A 17 27.67 -6.03 -17.57
C ASP A 17 27.73 -4.79 -16.64
N TYR A 18 26.74 -3.89 -16.74
CA TYR A 18 26.60 -2.75 -15.85
C TYR A 18 26.56 -3.15 -14.36
N LEU A 19 25.75 -4.14 -13.99
CA LEU A 19 25.63 -4.61 -12.61
C LEU A 19 26.95 -5.21 -12.11
N SER A 20 27.64 -5.99 -12.96
CA SER A 20 28.94 -6.58 -12.64
C SER A 20 30.02 -5.52 -12.44
N GLU A 21 30.02 -4.49 -13.27
CA GLU A 21 30.96 -3.38 -13.15
C GLU A 21 30.66 -2.51 -11.92
N LEU A 22 29.39 -2.25 -11.63
CA LEU A 22 28.97 -1.51 -10.45
C LEU A 22 29.45 -2.21 -9.16
N GLN A 23 29.34 -3.52 -9.11
CA GLN A 23 29.82 -4.32 -7.97
C GLN A 23 31.33 -4.20 -7.79
N LYS A 24 32.11 -4.18 -8.88
CA LYS A 24 33.58 -3.97 -8.85
C LYS A 24 33.97 -2.57 -8.38
N GLN A 25 33.08 -1.58 -8.52
CA GLN A 25 33.30 -0.20 -8.04
C GLN A 25 32.95 0.00 -6.56
N HIS A 26 32.92 -1.07 -5.77
CA HIS A 26 32.61 -1.03 -4.33
C HIS A 26 31.22 -0.43 -4.01
N PHE A 27 30.22 -0.76 -4.83
CA PHE A 27 28.83 -0.47 -4.49
C PHE A 27 28.47 -1.25 -3.22
N GLU A 28 28.10 -0.53 -2.17
CA GLU A 28 27.81 -1.12 -0.85
C GLU A 28 26.36 -1.60 -0.72
N GLY A 29 25.50 -1.12 -1.61
CA GLY A 29 24.07 -1.45 -1.64
C GLY A 29 23.78 -2.89 -2.10
N ASP A 30 22.50 -3.25 -2.12
CA ASP A 30 22.08 -4.54 -2.65
C ASP A 30 21.74 -4.44 -4.14
N ILE A 31 22.08 -5.47 -4.90
CA ILE A 31 21.70 -5.65 -6.31
C ILE A 31 20.72 -6.82 -6.38
N ALA A 32 19.52 -6.59 -6.88
CA ALA A 32 18.50 -7.62 -7.04
C ALA A 32 18.12 -7.76 -8.53
N SER A 33 18.39 -8.91 -9.09
CA SER A 33 18.17 -9.21 -10.51
C SER A 33 17.39 -10.53 -10.73
N ASN A 34 17.09 -11.27 -9.66
CA ASN A 34 16.27 -12.48 -9.74
C ASN A 34 14.85 -12.12 -10.21
N TYR A 35 14.19 -13.06 -10.85
CA TYR A 35 12.88 -12.81 -11.45
C TYR A 35 11.83 -12.42 -10.40
N ALA A 36 11.79 -13.05 -9.22
CA ALA A 36 10.89 -12.69 -8.13
C ALA A 36 11.11 -11.25 -7.62
N ASP A 37 12.37 -10.80 -7.50
CA ASP A 37 12.68 -9.44 -7.11
C ASP A 37 12.15 -8.44 -8.13
N ARG A 38 12.43 -8.67 -9.41
CA ARG A 38 11.96 -7.86 -10.54
C ARG A 38 10.43 -7.77 -10.58
N LEU A 39 9.72 -8.88 -10.41
CA LEU A 39 8.25 -8.94 -10.35
C LEU A 39 7.67 -8.16 -9.16
N SER A 40 8.32 -8.21 -8.01
CA SER A 40 7.82 -7.55 -6.79
C SER A 40 7.79 -6.02 -6.92
N LEU A 41 8.65 -5.45 -7.79
CA LEU A 41 8.74 -4.03 -8.08
C LEU A 41 8.19 -3.65 -9.46
N ALA A 42 7.71 -4.61 -10.24
CA ALA A 42 7.09 -4.37 -11.56
C ALA A 42 5.78 -3.56 -11.49
N THR A 43 5.19 -3.45 -10.30
CA THR A 43 3.94 -2.71 -10.05
C THR A 43 4.08 -1.73 -8.89
N ASP A 44 3.33 -0.63 -8.94
CA ASP A 44 3.06 0.24 -7.80
C ASP A 44 1.58 0.12 -7.35
N ASN A 45 0.91 1.20 -7.00
CA ASN A 45 -0.52 1.17 -6.66
C ASN A 45 -1.43 1.48 -7.87
N SER A 46 -0.85 1.63 -9.07
CA SER A 46 -1.58 1.83 -10.32
C SER A 46 -2.04 0.51 -10.95
N VAL A 47 -2.72 0.63 -12.08
CA VAL A 47 -3.11 -0.51 -12.93
C VAL A 47 -1.96 -1.03 -13.80
N TYR A 48 -0.89 -0.26 -13.94
CA TYR A 48 0.22 -0.55 -14.84
C TYR A 48 1.20 -1.58 -14.27
N GLN A 49 1.89 -2.26 -15.19
CA GLN A 49 2.96 -3.21 -14.86
C GLN A 49 4.09 -3.11 -15.88
N GLN A 50 5.30 -2.83 -15.38
CA GLN A 50 6.52 -2.83 -16.19
C GLN A 50 7.59 -3.64 -15.45
N LEU A 51 8.07 -4.72 -16.07
CA LEU A 51 9.09 -5.58 -15.46
C LEU A 51 10.47 -4.92 -15.59
N PRO A 52 11.10 -4.49 -14.47
CA PRO A 52 12.44 -3.93 -14.54
C PRO A 52 13.47 -5.01 -14.88
N GLN A 53 14.61 -4.59 -15.43
CA GLN A 53 15.76 -5.48 -15.63
C GLN A 53 16.44 -5.77 -14.30
N ALA A 54 16.64 -4.75 -13.45
CA ALA A 54 17.25 -4.91 -12.14
C ALA A 54 16.76 -3.84 -11.15
N ILE A 55 16.99 -4.11 -9.88
CA ILE A 55 16.76 -3.17 -8.79
C ILE A 55 18.06 -2.95 -8.02
N LEU A 56 18.38 -1.69 -7.78
CA LEU A 56 19.51 -1.24 -6.96
C LEU A 56 18.97 -0.64 -5.66
N PHE A 57 19.52 -1.06 -4.53
CA PHE A 57 19.17 -0.55 -3.20
C PHE A 57 20.41 0.13 -2.59
N PRO A 58 20.68 1.41 -2.89
CA PRO A 58 21.83 2.11 -2.36
C PRO A 58 21.71 2.29 -0.84
N LYS A 59 22.86 2.31 -0.15
CA LYS A 59 22.96 2.57 1.29
C LYS A 59 23.31 4.02 1.61
N SER A 60 23.89 4.73 0.65
CA SER A 60 24.42 6.07 0.87
C SER A 60 24.29 6.94 -0.39
N VAL A 61 24.49 8.25 -0.22
CA VAL A 61 24.63 9.20 -1.33
C VAL A 61 25.79 8.77 -2.26
N ALA A 62 26.89 8.28 -1.69
CA ALA A 62 28.05 7.82 -2.46
C ALA A 62 27.68 6.63 -3.39
N ASP A 63 26.81 5.73 -2.95
CA ASP A 63 26.31 4.65 -3.81
C ASP A 63 25.49 5.18 -4.98
N VAL A 64 24.64 6.19 -4.75
CA VAL A 64 23.84 6.82 -5.82
C VAL A 64 24.76 7.53 -6.82
N VAL A 65 25.81 8.20 -6.33
CA VAL A 65 26.87 8.80 -7.17
C VAL A 65 27.57 7.75 -8.04
N ARG A 66 27.91 6.58 -7.47
CA ARG A 66 28.51 5.46 -8.23
C ARG A 66 27.59 4.97 -9.35
N ILE A 67 26.28 4.78 -9.03
CA ILE A 67 25.26 4.40 -10.02
C ILE A 67 25.25 5.41 -11.18
N ALA A 68 25.15 6.71 -10.89
CA ALA A 68 25.05 7.75 -11.90
C ALA A 68 26.35 7.88 -12.72
N LYS A 69 27.52 7.94 -12.05
CA LYS A 69 28.82 8.05 -12.74
C LYS A 69 29.09 6.86 -13.67
N LEU A 70 28.85 5.63 -13.20
CA LEU A 70 29.04 4.46 -14.05
C LEU A 70 28.12 4.48 -15.27
N ALA A 71 26.90 4.95 -15.09
CA ALA A 71 25.91 5.04 -16.16
C ALA A 71 26.31 6.01 -17.30
N ASN A 72 27.25 6.94 -17.05
CA ASN A 72 27.73 7.88 -18.07
C ASN A 72 28.84 7.32 -18.98
N LYS A 73 29.28 6.09 -18.76
CA LYS A 73 30.14 5.44 -19.76
C LYS A 73 29.35 5.22 -21.06
N GLU A 74 29.99 5.44 -22.20
CA GLU A 74 29.38 5.39 -23.54
C GLU A 74 28.51 4.14 -23.75
N LYS A 75 29.01 2.97 -23.36
CA LYS A 75 28.28 1.68 -23.50
C LYS A 75 26.99 1.60 -22.66
N TYR A 76 26.78 2.49 -21.68
CA TYR A 76 25.62 2.49 -20.78
C TYR A 76 24.68 3.68 -20.97
N LEU A 77 24.93 4.57 -21.94
CA LEU A 77 24.15 5.79 -22.14
C LEU A 77 22.65 5.54 -22.42
N HIS A 78 22.33 4.37 -22.95
CA HIS A 78 20.94 3.99 -23.23
C HIS A 78 20.18 3.39 -22.02
N LEU A 79 20.87 3.14 -20.90
CA LEU A 79 20.21 2.67 -19.68
C LEU A 79 19.41 3.79 -19.05
N THR A 80 18.19 3.45 -18.61
CA THR A 80 17.29 4.37 -17.92
C THR A 80 17.06 3.96 -16.48
N PHE A 81 16.86 4.94 -15.62
CA PHE A 81 16.78 4.78 -14.17
C PHE A 81 15.50 5.42 -13.61
N THR A 82 14.83 4.73 -12.72
CA THR A 82 13.68 5.31 -12.02
C THR A 82 13.90 5.23 -10.51
N PRO A 83 13.99 6.38 -9.82
CA PRO A 83 13.99 6.41 -8.36
C PRO A 83 12.67 5.86 -7.81
N ARG A 84 12.76 5.10 -6.71
CA ARG A 84 11.58 4.54 -6.06
C ARG A 84 11.63 4.69 -4.55
N GLY A 85 10.50 5.09 -3.96
CA GLY A 85 10.24 5.09 -2.53
C GLY A 85 9.22 4.02 -2.16
N GLY A 86 8.12 4.40 -1.50
CA GLY A 86 7.05 3.49 -1.06
C GLY A 86 6.33 2.74 -2.17
N GLY A 87 6.31 3.26 -3.40
CA GLY A 87 5.53 2.71 -4.52
C GLY A 87 4.03 2.80 -4.26
N THR A 88 3.59 3.88 -3.65
CA THR A 88 2.19 4.16 -3.25
C THR A 88 1.43 5.00 -4.28
N GLY A 89 2.12 5.57 -5.27
CA GLY A 89 1.51 6.36 -6.35
C GLY A 89 0.52 5.54 -7.17
N THR A 90 -0.56 6.20 -7.63
CA THR A 90 -1.69 5.57 -8.34
C THR A 90 -1.58 5.62 -9.86
N ASN A 91 -0.55 6.29 -10.39
CA ASN A 91 -0.41 6.60 -11.80
C ASN A 91 0.85 6.03 -12.46
N GLY A 92 1.54 5.06 -11.84
CA GLY A 92 2.71 4.43 -12.44
C GLY A 92 3.99 5.27 -12.36
N GLN A 93 4.10 6.20 -11.40
CA GLN A 93 5.26 7.09 -11.25
C GLN A 93 6.57 6.33 -11.04
N SER A 94 6.53 5.21 -10.31
CA SER A 94 7.71 4.52 -9.79
C SER A 94 8.04 3.19 -10.48
N ILE A 95 7.51 2.96 -11.68
CA ILE A 95 7.77 1.75 -12.48
C ILE A 95 8.58 2.07 -13.73
N ASN A 96 9.39 1.12 -14.16
CA ASN A 96 10.28 1.22 -15.32
C ASN A 96 10.60 -0.19 -15.82
N ASN A 97 10.88 -0.33 -17.11
CA ASN A 97 11.30 -1.59 -17.74
C ASN A 97 12.82 -1.78 -17.78
N ASN A 98 13.62 -0.87 -17.18
CA ASN A 98 15.07 -0.95 -17.16
C ASN A 98 15.59 -1.07 -15.70
N ILE A 99 16.13 -0.03 -15.07
CA ILE A 99 16.71 -0.10 -13.74
C ILE A 99 15.90 0.74 -12.74
N ILE A 100 15.44 0.12 -11.65
CA ILE A 100 14.84 0.81 -10.52
C ILE A 100 15.92 1.05 -9.45
N VAL A 101 15.98 2.28 -8.92
CA VAL A 101 16.82 2.65 -7.78
C VAL A 101 15.91 2.87 -6.57
N ASP A 102 15.77 1.84 -5.73
CA ASP A 102 14.89 1.88 -4.56
C ASP A 102 15.63 2.42 -3.33
N LEU A 103 15.30 3.64 -2.94
CA LEU A 103 15.90 4.35 -1.79
C LEU A 103 15.25 3.97 -0.46
N SER A 104 14.15 3.19 -0.48
CA SER A 104 13.34 2.94 0.73
C SER A 104 13.88 1.84 1.64
N ARG A 105 14.79 0.99 1.16
CA ARG A 105 15.29 -0.16 1.94
C ARG A 105 16.34 0.23 2.98
N HIS A 106 17.32 1.04 2.58
CA HIS A 106 18.50 1.34 3.40
C HIS A 106 18.62 2.82 3.79
N MET A 107 18.20 3.75 2.91
CA MET A 107 18.34 5.19 3.16
C MET A 107 17.19 5.70 4.06
N THR A 108 17.12 5.20 5.29
CA THR A 108 16.00 5.43 6.23
C THR A 108 16.43 6.17 7.50
N GLY A 109 17.57 6.87 7.47
CA GLY A 109 18.12 7.60 8.62
C GLY A 109 17.42 8.95 8.85
N ILE A 110 17.08 9.24 10.11
CA ILE A 110 16.81 10.60 10.61
C ILE A 110 18.16 11.12 11.06
N LEU A 111 18.70 12.11 10.34
CA LEU A 111 20.11 12.50 10.44
C LEU A 111 20.35 13.56 11.50
N GLU A 112 19.42 14.53 11.62
CA GLU A 112 19.57 15.67 12.51
C GLU A 112 18.18 16.25 12.84
N LEU A 113 17.98 16.70 14.08
CA LEU A 113 16.77 17.39 14.53
C LEU A 113 17.16 18.68 15.25
N ASN A 114 16.61 19.82 14.79
CA ASN A 114 16.70 21.10 15.52
C ASN A 114 15.30 21.47 16.02
N ILE A 115 15.08 21.36 17.32
CA ILE A 115 13.80 21.62 17.97
C ILE A 115 13.49 23.12 18.02
N GLU A 116 14.51 23.96 18.24
CA GLU A 116 14.37 25.41 18.40
C GLU A 116 13.95 26.05 17.08
N GLU A 117 14.63 25.71 16.00
CA GLU A 117 14.33 26.18 14.63
C GLU A 117 13.26 25.34 13.93
N ARG A 118 12.80 24.24 14.55
CA ARG A 118 11.74 23.36 14.05
C ARG A 118 12.00 22.79 12.67
N TRP A 119 13.15 22.15 12.50
CA TRP A 119 13.44 21.40 11.29
C TRP A 119 14.10 20.06 11.58
N VAL A 120 14.01 19.18 10.59
CA VAL A 120 14.66 17.86 10.63
C VAL A 120 15.35 17.58 9.30
N ARG A 121 16.54 16.95 9.35
CA ARG A 121 17.21 16.42 8.15
C ARG A 121 17.06 14.91 8.11
N VAL A 122 16.57 14.38 6.98
CA VAL A 122 16.22 12.98 6.80
C VAL A 122 16.71 12.45 5.48
N GLN A 123 16.92 11.13 5.40
CA GLN A 123 17.13 10.42 4.14
C GLN A 123 15.80 10.15 3.43
N ALA A 124 15.83 10.00 2.11
CA ALA A 124 14.65 9.88 1.25
C ALA A 124 13.75 8.68 1.56
N GLY A 125 14.29 7.61 2.14
CA GLY A 125 13.56 6.39 2.47
C GLY A 125 12.83 6.40 3.81
N VAL A 126 12.95 7.46 4.62
CA VAL A 126 12.21 7.60 5.87
C VAL A 126 10.71 7.62 5.59
N VAL A 127 9.93 6.82 6.32
CA VAL A 127 8.46 6.78 6.21
C VAL A 127 7.85 7.89 7.05
N LYS A 128 6.83 8.59 6.52
CA LYS A 128 6.21 9.75 7.19
C LYS A 128 5.75 9.45 8.63
N ASP A 129 5.00 8.36 8.84
CA ASP A 129 4.50 8.04 10.19
C ASP A 129 5.64 7.69 11.16
N GLN A 130 6.72 7.06 10.68
CA GLN A 130 7.92 6.83 11.50
C GLN A 130 8.59 8.14 11.91
N LEU A 131 8.67 9.12 10.98
CA LEU A 131 9.15 10.45 11.32
C LEU A 131 8.24 11.11 12.36
N ASN A 132 6.94 11.11 12.17
CA ASN A 132 6.00 11.74 13.10
C ASN A 132 5.98 11.05 14.47
N GLN A 133 6.18 9.73 14.51
CA GLN A 133 6.35 9.00 15.78
C GLN A 133 7.63 9.44 16.50
N PHE A 134 8.74 9.62 15.77
CA PHE A 134 10.00 10.14 16.31
C PHE A 134 9.87 11.57 16.83
N LEU A 135 9.10 12.44 16.13
CA LEU A 135 8.92 13.85 16.47
C LEU A 135 7.92 14.09 17.62
N LYS A 136 6.98 13.17 17.84
CA LYS A 136 5.89 13.31 18.80
C LYS A 136 6.35 13.64 20.23
N PRO A 137 7.40 13.03 20.81
CA PRO A 137 7.90 13.39 22.13
C PRO A 137 8.39 14.85 22.24
N HIS A 138 8.74 15.47 21.10
CA HIS A 138 9.18 16.87 21.02
C HIS A 138 8.02 17.84 20.75
N GLY A 139 6.78 17.36 20.69
CA GLY A 139 5.61 18.18 20.39
C GLY A 139 5.55 18.69 18.96
N LEU A 140 6.29 18.07 18.04
CA LEU A 140 6.44 18.48 16.63
C LEU A 140 5.90 17.40 15.70
N PHE A 141 5.56 17.80 14.47
CA PHE A 141 5.18 16.89 13.39
C PHE A 141 5.48 17.47 12.01
N PHE A 142 5.64 16.60 11.02
CA PHE A 142 5.67 16.95 9.62
C PHE A 142 4.24 16.93 9.09
N ALA A 143 3.76 18.10 8.69
CA ALA A 143 2.33 18.37 8.54
C ALA A 143 1.65 17.80 7.28
N PRO A 144 2.27 17.77 6.07
CA PRO A 144 1.60 17.28 4.87
C PRO A 144 1.00 15.88 5.09
N GLU A 145 -0.33 15.74 4.93
CA GLU A 145 -1.05 14.49 5.22
C GLU A 145 -1.32 13.68 3.95
N LEU A 146 -1.42 12.37 4.08
CA LEU A 146 -1.80 11.45 2.99
C LEU A 146 -2.32 10.12 3.55
N SER A 147 -3.20 9.46 2.81
CA SER A 147 -3.81 8.19 3.21
C SER A 147 -2.82 7.02 3.32
N THR A 148 -1.63 7.16 2.74
CA THR A 148 -0.57 6.15 2.72
C THR A 148 0.58 6.45 3.67
N SER A 149 0.41 7.38 4.61
CA SER A 149 1.44 7.91 5.53
C SER A 149 2.28 6.82 6.22
N ASN A 150 1.67 5.68 6.55
CA ASN A 150 2.33 4.56 7.22
C ASN A 150 3.31 3.75 6.33
N ARG A 151 3.44 4.11 5.04
CA ARG A 151 4.33 3.44 4.07
C ARG A 151 4.86 4.36 2.96
N ALA A 152 4.37 5.58 2.85
CA ALA A 152 4.92 6.59 1.95
C ALA A 152 6.22 7.12 2.51
N THR A 153 7.27 7.17 1.66
CA THR A 153 8.57 7.71 2.04
C THR A 153 8.66 9.20 1.76
N LEU A 154 9.44 9.92 2.54
CA LEU A 154 9.62 11.37 2.37
C LEU A 154 10.17 11.72 0.98
N GLY A 155 11.12 10.95 0.45
CA GLY A 155 11.58 11.15 -0.93
C GLY A 155 10.47 10.94 -1.97
N GLY A 156 9.55 9.99 -1.72
CA GLY A 156 8.35 9.81 -2.55
C GLY A 156 7.39 11.00 -2.45
N MET A 157 7.14 11.51 -1.23
CA MET A 157 6.29 12.68 -1.00
C MET A 157 6.86 13.94 -1.66
N ILE A 158 8.17 14.15 -1.56
CA ILE A 158 8.87 15.25 -2.21
C ILE A 158 8.75 15.13 -3.73
N ASN A 159 9.01 13.96 -4.29
CA ASN A 159 8.96 13.75 -5.73
C ASN A 159 7.54 13.91 -6.34
N THR A 160 6.48 13.68 -5.56
CA THR A 160 5.10 13.91 -6.03
C THR A 160 4.51 15.24 -5.56
N ASP A 161 5.24 16.03 -4.77
CA ASP A 161 4.72 17.20 -4.05
C ASP A 161 3.42 16.86 -3.30
N ALA A 162 3.46 15.74 -2.56
CA ALA A 162 2.28 15.14 -1.96
C ALA A 162 1.58 16.10 -0.99
N SER A 163 0.27 16.08 -1.05
CA SER A 163 -0.62 16.82 -0.16
C SER A 163 -1.85 15.97 0.15
N GLY A 164 -2.70 16.45 1.02
CA GLY A 164 -3.95 15.78 1.40
C GLY A 164 -4.75 16.64 2.36
N GLN A 165 -5.41 16.01 3.31
CA GLN A 165 -6.22 16.66 4.31
C GLN A 165 -5.49 17.82 5.00
N GLY A 166 -6.12 18.98 5.09
CA GLY A 166 -5.58 20.18 5.75
C GLY A 166 -4.57 20.97 4.93
N SER A 167 -4.36 20.65 3.66
CA SER A 167 -3.32 21.33 2.86
C SER A 167 -3.60 22.79 2.57
N LEU A 168 -4.85 23.27 2.68
CA LEU A 168 -5.11 24.71 2.54
C LEU A 168 -4.48 25.54 3.66
N GLN A 169 -4.34 24.99 4.86
CA GLN A 169 -3.67 25.64 5.98
C GLN A 169 -2.24 25.16 6.18
N TYR A 170 -1.99 23.85 6.04
CA TYR A 170 -0.67 23.29 6.26
C TYR A 170 0.23 23.35 5.01
N GLY A 171 -0.34 23.60 3.83
CA GLY A 171 0.41 23.56 2.58
C GLY A 171 0.66 22.16 2.05
N LYS A 172 1.45 22.08 0.98
CA LYS A 172 1.94 20.86 0.34
C LYS A 172 3.32 20.49 0.85
N THR A 173 3.85 19.36 0.42
CA THR A 173 5.22 18.94 0.77
C THR A 173 6.25 20.00 0.39
N SER A 174 6.13 20.63 -0.78
CA SER A 174 7.03 21.72 -1.25
C SER A 174 7.11 22.92 -0.31
N ASP A 175 6.04 23.21 0.43
CA ASP A 175 6.02 24.31 1.39
C ASP A 175 6.82 24.01 2.68
N HIS A 176 7.20 22.74 2.87
CA HIS A 176 7.98 22.28 4.02
C HIS A 176 9.41 21.85 3.65
N VAL A 177 9.76 21.84 2.37
CA VAL A 177 11.14 21.50 1.96
C VAL A 177 12.02 22.74 2.04
N LEU A 178 12.94 22.76 3.01
CA LEU A 178 13.91 23.84 3.22
C LEU A 178 15.15 23.66 2.36
N ALA A 179 15.62 22.42 2.18
CA ALA A 179 16.78 22.11 1.37
C ALA A 179 16.73 20.66 0.90
N LEU A 180 17.38 20.37 -0.23
CA LEU A 180 17.54 19.04 -0.78
C LEU A 180 18.99 18.74 -1.06
N ARG A 181 19.42 17.50 -0.81
CA ARG A 181 20.64 16.91 -1.35
C ARG A 181 20.26 15.87 -2.39
N SER A 182 20.62 16.11 -3.63
CA SER A 182 20.28 15.30 -4.78
C SER A 182 21.52 14.87 -5.55
N VAL A 183 21.40 13.82 -6.36
CA VAL A 183 22.44 13.38 -7.29
C VAL A 183 21.91 13.50 -8.71
N LEU A 184 22.60 14.24 -9.55
CA LEU A 184 22.30 14.38 -10.98
C LEU A 184 22.73 13.14 -11.76
N MET A 185 22.21 12.97 -12.97
CA MET A 185 22.53 11.81 -13.81
C MET A 185 24.02 11.75 -14.22
N ASN A 186 24.75 12.87 -14.19
CA ASN A 186 26.20 12.91 -14.39
C ASN A 186 27.01 12.48 -13.14
N GLY A 187 26.33 12.22 -12.01
CA GLY A 187 26.94 11.82 -10.74
C GLY A 187 27.41 13.00 -9.87
N GLU A 188 27.06 14.22 -10.22
CA GLU A 188 27.33 15.40 -9.40
C GLU A 188 26.29 15.50 -8.29
N ILE A 189 26.73 15.91 -7.09
CA ILE A 189 25.85 16.22 -5.97
C ILE A 189 25.35 17.65 -6.14
N LEU A 190 24.05 17.81 -6.09
CA LEU A 190 23.35 19.09 -6.16
C LEU A 190 22.68 19.35 -4.82
N ASP A 191 23.21 20.26 -4.04
CA ASP A 191 22.58 20.79 -2.83
C ASP A 191 21.78 22.05 -3.18
N THR A 192 20.51 22.10 -2.78
CA THR A 192 19.59 23.20 -3.10
C THR A 192 18.89 23.70 -1.86
N SER A 193 18.70 25.01 -1.77
CA SER A 193 17.93 25.73 -0.76
C SER A 193 17.47 27.08 -1.32
N ALA A 194 16.67 27.83 -0.57
CA ALA A 194 16.38 29.22 -0.89
C ALA A 194 17.67 30.06 -0.79
N VAL A 195 17.88 30.95 -1.76
CA VAL A 195 19.02 31.89 -1.83
C VAL A 195 18.51 33.26 -2.23
N LYS A 196 19.21 34.33 -1.81
CA LYS A 196 18.90 35.66 -2.25
C LYS A 196 19.07 35.78 -3.76
N SER A 197 18.12 36.43 -4.43
CA SER A 197 18.14 36.57 -5.89
C SER A 197 19.42 37.23 -6.41
N ASP A 198 19.99 38.17 -5.68
CA ASP A 198 21.26 38.84 -6.04
C ASP A 198 22.45 37.89 -5.95
N ASP A 199 22.44 36.95 -5.01
CA ASP A 199 23.54 36.02 -4.80
C ASP A 199 23.58 34.88 -5.85
N VAL A 200 22.47 34.62 -6.56
CA VAL A 200 22.39 33.51 -7.56
C VAL A 200 23.40 33.72 -8.71
N LEU A 201 23.62 34.96 -9.12
CA LEU A 201 24.46 35.29 -10.27
C LEU A 201 25.97 35.39 -9.88
N GLU A 202 26.31 35.70 -8.62
CA GLU A 202 27.66 36.03 -8.24
C GLU A 202 28.44 34.93 -7.49
N ASN A 203 27.88 34.27 -6.47
CA ASN A 203 28.71 33.51 -5.52
C ASN A 203 28.05 32.22 -4.94
N TYR A 204 27.26 31.48 -5.70
CA TYR A 204 26.67 30.29 -5.16
C TYR A 204 27.69 29.11 -5.07
N PRO A 205 27.91 28.47 -3.89
CA PRO A 205 28.95 27.48 -3.69
C PRO A 205 28.51 26.10 -4.20
N LEU A 206 28.27 25.96 -5.49
CA LEU A 206 27.98 24.71 -6.17
C LEU A 206 29.11 24.33 -7.12
N ALA A 207 29.18 23.04 -7.47
CA ALA A 207 29.97 22.59 -8.60
C ALA A 207 29.44 23.22 -9.90
N GLU A 208 30.32 23.28 -10.93
CA GLU A 208 30.08 24.11 -12.12
C GLU A 208 28.75 23.85 -12.82
N ASN A 209 28.33 22.59 -12.97
CA ASN A 209 27.04 22.26 -13.57
C ASN A 209 25.85 22.67 -12.71
N GLY A 210 25.94 22.47 -11.39
CA GLY A 210 24.91 22.91 -10.46
C GLY A 210 24.76 24.44 -10.44
N LYS A 211 25.84 25.18 -10.52
CA LYS A 211 25.86 26.65 -10.66
C LYS A 211 25.19 27.07 -11.97
N THR A 212 25.55 26.45 -13.08
CA THR A 212 24.96 26.70 -14.39
C THR A 212 23.46 26.44 -14.39
N LEU A 213 23.00 25.32 -13.81
CA LEU A 213 21.57 25.02 -13.67
C LEU A 213 20.83 26.10 -12.89
N HIS A 214 21.35 26.52 -11.73
CA HIS A 214 20.76 27.56 -10.90
C HIS A 214 20.62 28.89 -11.69
N GLN A 215 21.70 29.34 -12.30
CA GLN A 215 21.72 30.61 -13.03
C GLN A 215 20.80 30.58 -14.25
N THR A 216 20.82 29.50 -15.02
CA THR A 216 19.99 29.38 -16.22
C THR A 216 18.51 29.35 -15.89
N ILE A 217 18.09 28.59 -14.86
CA ILE A 217 16.68 28.50 -14.46
C ILE A 217 16.24 29.82 -13.83
N PHE A 218 17.06 30.42 -12.95
CA PHE A 218 16.80 31.74 -12.37
C PHE A 218 16.50 32.78 -13.46
N GLN A 219 17.42 32.91 -14.40
CA GLN A 219 17.27 33.88 -15.48
C GLN A 219 16.01 33.63 -16.31
N ARG A 220 15.79 32.38 -16.69
CA ARG A 220 14.63 31.96 -17.48
C ARG A 220 13.30 32.23 -16.79
N CYS A 221 13.20 31.88 -15.52
CA CYS A 221 11.99 32.12 -14.73
C CYS A 221 11.77 33.63 -14.47
N LYS A 222 12.84 34.41 -14.33
CA LYS A 222 12.75 35.88 -14.19
C LYS A 222 12.27 36.55 -15.47
N GLU A 223 12.88 36.21 -16.62
CA GLU A 223 12.49 36.73 -17.94
C GLU A 223 11.04 36.42 -18.30
N LYS A 224 10.56 35.21 -17.96
CA LYS A 224 9.21 34.75 -18.30
C LYS A 224 8.21 34.80 -17.15
N ARG A 225 8.54 35.53 -16.09
CA ARG A 225 7.76 35.53 -14.84
C ARG A 225 6.28 35.81 -15.04
N ALA A 226 5.96 36.84 -15.81
CA ALA A 226 4.59 37.26 -16.05
C ALA A 226 3.76 36.20 -16.78
N SER A 227 4.30 35.62 -17.85
CA SER A 227 3.65 34.56 -18.60
C SER A 227 3.48 33.27 -17.77
N ILE A 228 4.51 32.88 -17.00
CA ILE A 228 4.42 31.71 -16.11
C ILE A 228 3.28 31.86 -15.10
N ILE A 229 3.12 33.04 -14.49
CA ILE A 229 2.05 33.30 -13.52
C ILE A 229 0.68 33.32 -14.21
N GLN A 230 0.59 33.90 -15.39
CA GLN A 230 -0.66 34.02 -16.15
C GLN A 230 -1.14 32.66 -16.68
N ASP A 231 -0.23 31.83 -17.18
CA ASP A 231 -0.56 30.60 -17.89
C ASP A 231 -0.82 29.41 -16.95
N LEU A 232 -0.37 29.50 -15.69
CA LEU A 232 -0.63 28.45 -14.71
C LEU A 232 -2.08 28.54 -14.18
N PRO A 233 -2.77 27.40 -14.02
CA PRO A 233 -4.13 27.37 -13.47
C PRO A 233 -4.21 28.02 -12.10
N GLN A 234 -5.29 28.79 -11.87
CA GLN A 234 -5.56 29.45 -10.60
C GLN A 234 -6.45 28.54 -9.73
N LEU A 235 -5.82 27.53 -9.14
CA LEU A 235 -6.47 26.51 -8.30
C LEU A 235 -5.94 26.59 -6.87
N ASN A 236 -6.76 26.15 -5.89
CA ASN A 236 -6.35 26.11 -4.50
C ASN A 236 -5.31 25.01 -4.23
N ARG A 237 -5.42 23.88 -4.96
CA ARG A 237 -4.51 22.75 -4.85
C ARG A 237 -4.32 22.10 -6.22
N PHE A 238 -3.07 21.92 -6.64
CA PHE A 238 -2.75 21.30 -7.91
C PHE A 238 -1.24 20.96 -8.01
N LEU A 239 -0.89 20.12 -8.95
CA LEU A 239 0.48 19.74 -9.26
C LEU A 239 0.80 20.06 -10.72
N THR A 240 1.96 20.67 -10.97
CA THR A 240 2.42 20.98 -12.34
C THR A 240 3.54 20.08 -12.82
N GLY A 241 4.18 19.36 -11.91
CA GLY A 241 5.41 18.62 -12.13
C GLY A 241 6.60 19.52 -11.75
N TYR A 242 7.03 20.43 -12.60
CA TYR A 242 8.08 21.39 -12.29
C TYR A 242 7.45 22.75 -11.91
N ASP A 243 7.55 23.12 -10.64
CA ASP A 243 6.88 24.30 -10.11
C ASP A 243 7.64 25.59 -10.45
N LEU A 244 7.47 26.08 -11.67
CA LEU A 244 8.07 27.33 -12.16
C LEU A 244 7.49 28.58 -11.48
N LYS A 245 6.27 28.46 -10.89
CA LYS A 245 5.59 29.61 -10.26
C LYS A 245 6.24 29.99 -8.93
N ASN A 246 6.53 29.01 -8.11
CA ASN A 246 6.95 29.22 -6.72
C ASN A 246 8.48 29.15 -6.52
N VAL A 247 9.26 29.23 -7.60
CA VAL A 247 10.73 29.36 -7.50
C VAL A 247 11.16 30.69 -6.89
N PHE A 248 10.32 31.69 -6.94
CA PHE A 248 10.51 32.98 -6.25
C PHE A 248 9.51 33.13 -5.11
N ASN A 249 9.93 33.79 -4.03
CA ASN A 249 9.03 34.29 -3.01
C ASN A 249 8.17 35.45 -3.57
N LYS A 250 7.24 36.02 -2.76
CA LYS A 250 6.27 37.01 -3.24
C LYS A 250 6.88 38.29 -3.75
N ASP A 251 8.00 38.76 -3.16
CA ASP A 251 8.72 39.99 -3.51
C ASP A 251 9.92 39.73 -4.42
N GLU A 252 10.09 38.49 -4.86
CA GLU A 252 11.17 38.00 -5.73
C GLU A 252 12.58 38.23 -5.17
N SER A 253 12.70 38.49 -3.88
CA SER A 253 13.99 38.68 -3.20
C SER A 253 14.75 37.38 -3.00
N GLU A 254 14.07 36.23 -3.07
CA GLU A 254 14.66 34.89 -2.93
C GLU A 254 14.27 33.98 -4.10
N PHE A 255 15.25 33.17 -4.53
CA PHE A 255 15.10 32.11 -5.51
C PHE A 255 15.32 30.74 -4.87
N ASN A 256 14.50 29.75 -5.20
CA ASN A 256 14.55 28.43 -4.59
C ASN A 256 14.39 27.31 -5.64
N LEU A 257 15.51 26.70 -6.05
CA LEU A 257 15.52 25.60 -7.02
C LEU A 257 14.90 24.31 -6.45
N THR A 258 14.75 24.16 -5.12
CA THR A 258 14.08 23.00 -4.52
C THR A 258 12.65 22.86 -5.02
N ARG A 259 11.99 23.96 -5.42
CA ARG A 259 10.62 23.96 -5.97
C ARG A 259 10.52 23.20 -7.30
N ILE A 260 11.55 23.27 -8.12
CA ILE A 260 11.61 22.54 -9.40
C ILE A 260 11.82 21.02 -9.16
N LEU A 261 12.68 20.67 -8.19
CA LEU A 261 12.95 19.28 -7.85
C LEU A 261 11.78 18.61 -7.13
N THR A 262 11.04 19.38 -6.32
CA THR A 262 9.84 18.89 -5.63
C THR A 262 8.70 18.78 -6.63
N GLY A 263 8.07 17.61 -6.75
CA GLY A 263 7.06 17.31 -7.76
C GLY A 263 7.61 16.76 -9.07
N SER A 264 8.93 16.63 -9.22
CA SER A 264 9.57 16.16 -10.46
C SER A 264 9.41 14.65 -10.74
N GLU A 265 8.84 13.89 -9.83
CA GLU A 265 8.63 12.44 -9.94
C GLU A 265 9.92 11.65 -10.26
N GLY A 266 11.08 12.17 -9.81
CA GLY A 266 12.38 11.57 -10.07
C GLY A 266 12.84 11.65 -11.51
N SER A 267 12.31 12.60 -12.28
CA SER A 267 12.70 12.81 -13.67
C SER A 267 13.87 13.79 -13.85
N LEU A 268 14.31 14.48 -12.77
CA LEU A 268 15.40 15.47 -12.82
C LEU A 268 16.65 15.03 -12.05
N ALA A 269 16.47 14.39 -10.89
CA ALA A 269 17.58 13.96 -10.02
C ALA A 269 17.14 12.82 -9.10
N PHE A 270 18.12 12.14 -8.48
CA PHE A 270 17.89 11.25 -7.35
C PHE A 270 17.88 12.07 -6.07
N ILE A 271 16.73 12.30 -5.44
CA ILE A 271 16.63 12.98 -4.15
C ILE A 271 17.07 12.01 -3.06
N CYS A 272 18.16 12.32 -2.36
CA CYS A 272 18.79 11.46 -1.36
C CYS A 272 18.48 11.88 0.07
N GLU A 273 18.55 13.20 0.36
CA GLU A 273 18.29 13.77 1.68
C GLU A 273 17.45 15.04 1.56
N ALA A 274 16.70 15.36 2.60
CA ALA A 274 15.91 16.58 2.69
C ALA A 274 16.02 17.20 4.09
N LYS A 275 16.08 18.54 4.15
CA LYS A 275 15.81 19.34 5.34
C LYS A 275 14.37 19.81 5.28
N LEU A 276 13.58 19.45 6.30
CA LEU A 276 12.15 19.66 6.34
C LEU A 276 11.74 20.56 7.50
N ASN A 277 10.84 21.50 7.24
CA ASN A 277 10.19 22.32 8.24
C ASN A 277 9.17 21.51 9.04
N LEU A 278 9.05 21.77 10.33
CA LEU A 278 8.17 21.10 11.27
C LEU A 278 7.19 22.09 11.90
N LEU A 279 5.98 21.60 12.19
CA LEU A 279 4.96 22.36 12.91
C LEU A 279 4.74 21.78 14.31
N PRO A 280 4.29 22.61 15.29
CA PRO A 280 3.86 22.10 16.58
C PRO A 280 2.55 21.30 16.43
N ILE A 281 2.44 20.17 17.16
CA ILE A 281 1.22 19.37 17.16
C ILE A 281 0.07 20.20 17.76
N PRO A 282 -1.09 20.29 17.08
CA PRO A 282 -2.23 21.05 17.59
C PRO A 282 -2.77 20.39 18.86
N LYS A 283 -3.01 21.21 19.90
CA LYS A 283 -3.51 20.75 21.20
C LYS A 283 -5.02 20.51 21.20
N TYR A 284 -5.74 21.29 20.41
CA TYR A 284 -7.20 21.30 20.37
C TYR A 284 -7.67 20.96 18.97
N ARG A 285 -8.70 20.12 18.88
CA ARG A 285 -9.32 19.70 17.60
C ARG A 285 -10.82 19.56 17.81
N THR A 286 -11.60 19.94 16.81
CA THR A 286 -13.05 19.73 16.79
C THR A 286 -13.50 19.41 15.38
N LEU A 287 -14.38 18.40 15.22
CA LEU A 287 -15.07 18.10 13.98
C LEU A 287 -16.51 18.56 14.03
N ILE A 288 -17.00 19.09 12.91
CA ILE A 288 -18.41 19.32 12.62
C ILE A 288 -18.79 18.41 11.45
N ASN A 289 -19.59 17.41 11.71
CA ASN A 289 -20.06 16.46 10.70
C ASN A 289 -21.38 16.98 10.11
N VAL A 290 -21.34 17.68 8.98
CA VAL A 290 -22.51 18.29 8.33
C VAL A 290 -23.16 17.26 7.40
N LYS A 291 -24.46 17.01 7.59
CA LYS A 291 -25.24 15.98 6.92
C LYS A 291 -26.15 16.60 5.87
N TYR A 292 -26.25 15.98 4.70
CA TYR A 292 -27.02 16.47 3.57
C TYR A 292 -27.97 15.40 3.03
N SER A 293 -29.15 15.85 2.52
CA SER A 293 -30.12 14.99 1.85
C SER A 293 -29.73 14.62 0.41
N SER A 294 -28.63 15.18 -0.12
CA SER A 294 -28.01 14.77 -1.39
C SER A 294 -26.51 15.03 -1.40
N PHE A 295 -25.78 14.29 -2.23
CA PHE A 295 -24.35 14.55 -2.41
C PHE A 295 -24.10 15.84 -3.21
N ASP A 296 -24.96 16.17 -4.17
CA ASP A 296 -24.92 17.44 -4.91
C ASP A 296 -24.96 18.63 -3.95
N ALA A 297 -25.87 18.59 -2.97
CA ALA A 297 -25.95 19.64 -1.94
C ALA A 297 -24.64 19.78 -1.13
N ALA A 298 -24.02 18.65 -0.77
CA ALA A 298 -22.74 18.68 -0.07
C ALA A 298 -21.63 19.36 -0.91
N LEU A 299 -21.63 19.13 -2.24
CA LEU A 299 -20.68 19.76 -3.16
C LEU A 299 -20.99 21.24 -3.41
N ARG A 300 -22.26 21.62 -3.60
CA ARG A 300 -22.67 23.02 -3.77
C ARG A 300 -22.36 23.88 -2.55
N ASN A 301 -22.25 23.25 -1.39
CA ASN A 301 -21.84 23.93 -0.16
C ASN A 301 -20.31 24.14 -0.03
N ALA A 302 -19.50 23.63 -0.98
CA ALA A 302 -18.04 23.80 -0.95
C ALA A 302 -17.58 25.25 -0.81
N PRO A 303 -18.09 26.24 -1.59
CA PRO A 303 -17.69 27.65 -1.45
C PRO A 303 -18.01 28.24 -0.07
N PHE A 304 -19.10 27.82 0.56
CA PHE A 304 -19.44 28.20 1.94
C PHE A 304 -18.46 27.60 2.94
N MET A 305 -18.10 26.32 2.76
CA MET A 305 -17.15 25.63 3.63
C MET A 305 -15.72 26.19 3.51
N VAL A 306 -15.30 26.61 2.32
CA VAL A 306 -14.01 27.31 2.13
C VAL A 306 -13.98 28.60 2.95
N LYS A 307 -15.08 29.41 2.92
CA LYS A 307 -15.19 30.65 3.70
C LYS A 307 -15.21 30.45 5.21
N ALA A 308 -15.60 29.26 5.68
CA ALA A 308 -15.55 28.92 7.10
C ALA A 308 -14.13 28.83 7.66
N ASN A 309 -13.10 28.86 6.79
CA ASN A 309 -11.69 28.86 7.15
C ASN A 309 -11.31 27.72 8.12
N ALA A 310 -11.85 26.54 7.87
CA ALA A 310 -11.53 25.31 8.58
C ALA A 310 -10.14 24.79 8.21
N LEU A 311 -9.58 23.90 9.01
CA LEU A 311 -8.34 23.19 8.66
C LEU A 311 -8.55 22.31 7.43
N SER A 312 -9.66 21.58 7.38
CA SER A 312 -10.02 20.72 6.24
C SER A 312 -11.52 20.53 6.13
N VAL A 313 -12.01 20.28 4.91
CA VAL A 313 -13.39 19.85 4.65
C VAL A 313 -13.37 18.60 3.77
N GLU A 314 -13.57 17.45 4.40
CA GLU A 314 -13.63 16.16 3.75
C GLU A 314 -15.05 15.83 3.32
N THR A 315 -15.24 15.30 2.11
CA THR A 315 -16.56 14.89 1.63
C THR A 315 -16.65 13.40 1.37
N VAL A 316 -17.83 12.83 1.61
CA VAL A 316 -18.13 11.40 1.40
C VAL A 316 -19.51 11.26 0.81
N ASP A 317 -19.65 10.52 -0.31
CA ASP A 317 -20.93 10.23 -0.92
C ASP A 317 -21.70 9.08 -0.20
N SER A 318 -22.99 8.95 -0.53
CA SER A 318 -23.85 7.89 0.06
C SER A 318 -23.38 6.48 -0.27
N LYS A 319 -22.77 6.26 -1.44
CA LYS A 319 -22.30 4.92 -1.86
C LYS A 319 -21.14 4.48 -0.96
N VAL A 320 -20.19 5.36 -0.70
CA VAL A 320 -19.06 5.11 0.21
C VAL A 320 -19.54 5.00 1.66
N LEU A 321 -20.47 5.86 2.09
CA LEU A 321 -21.04 5.80 3.45
C LEU A 321 -21.80 4.48 3.69
N ASN A 322 -22.56 4.00 2.71
CA ASN A 322 -23.29 2.73 2.79
C ASN A 322 -22.35 1.51 2.90
N LEU A 323 -21.14 1.56 2.32
CA LEU A 323 -20.13 0.53 2.54
C LEU A 323 -19.67 0.51 4.01
N ALA A 324 -19.52 1.68 4.64
CA ALA A 324 -19.19 1.76 6.06
C ALA A 324 -20.33 1.22 6.92
N LYS A 325 -21.61 1.54 6.59
CA LYS A 325 -22.79 1.04 7.30
C LYS A 325 -22.92 -0.50 7.30
N GLN A 326 -22.38 -1.16 6.27
CA GLN A 326 -22.36 -2.63 6.15
C GLN A 326 -21.12 -3.28 6.80
N ASP A 327 -20.15 -2.50 7.26
CA ASP A 327 -18.93 -2.99 7.93
C ASP A 327 -19.03 -2.85 9.45
N ILE A 328 -18.29 -3.68 10.17
CA ILE A 328 -18.22 -3.62 11.65
C ILE A 328 -17.80 -2.25 12.18
N ILE A 329 -17.10 -1.45 11.38
CA ILE A 329 -16.66 -0.09 11.76
C ILE A 329 -17.85 0.80 12.12
N TRP A 330 -19.04 0.58 11.51
CA TRP A 330 -20.22 1.38 11.76
C TRP A 330 -20.64 1.35 13.22
N HIS A 331 -20.49 0.23 13.91
CA HIS A 331 -20.81 0.13 15.33
C HIS A 331 -20.02 1.10 16.20
N SER A 332 -18.84 1.54 15.73
CA SER A 332 -18.01 2.49 16.48
C SER A 332 -18.38 3.97 16.25
N VAL A 333 -19.16 4.27 15.20
CA VAL A 333 -19.46 5.66 14.79
C VAL A 333 -20.95 5.99 14.66
N LYS A 334 -21.84 4.99 14.74
CA LYS A 334 -23.29 5.20 14.55
C LYS A 334 -23.89 6.26 15.47
N GLU A 335 -23.37 6.40 16.68
CA GLU A 335 -23.80 7.42 17.65
C GLU A 335 -23.23 8.82 17.32
N LEU A 336 -22.12 8.89 16.53
CA LEU A 336 -21.49 10.12 16.07
C LEU A 336 -22.00 10.57 14.71
N LEU A 337 -22.85 9.76 14.05
CA LEU A 337 -23.46 10.03 12.75
C LEU A 337 -24.92 9.56 12.78
N THR A 338 -25.68 10.11 13.73
CA THR A 338 -27.11 9.79 13.91
C THR A 338 -27.89 10.11 12.65
N GLU A 339 -28.77 9.22 12.23
CA GLU A 339 -29.59 9.30 11.01
C GLU A 339 -31.05 8.99 11.36
N GLU A 340 -31.96 9.73 10.78
CA GLU A 340 -33.39 9.45 10.88
C GLU A 340 -33.83 8.63 9.64
N GLU A 341 -34.68 7.64 9.82
CA GLU A 341 -35.17 6.79 8.73
C GLU A 341 -35.80 7.59 7.57
N GLN A 342 -36.48 8.69 7.91
CA GLN A 342 -37.13 9.57 6.96
C GLN A 342 -36.18 10.56 6.26
N ASN A 343 -35.01 10.81 6.85
CA ASN A 343 -33.99 11.73 6.34
C ASN A 343 -32.61 11.05 6.30
N PRO A 344 -32.37 10.12 5.37
CA PRO A 344 -31.09 9.43 5.26
C PRO A 344 -29.96 10.38 4.87
N ILE A 345 -28.78 10.14 5.42
CA ILE A 345 -27.56 10.89 5.03
C ILE A 345 -27.11 10.41 3.65
N LEU A 346 -27.25 11.28 2.64
CA LEU A 346 -26.83 11.02 1.26
C LEU A 346 -25.56 11.77 0.85
N GLY A 347 -25.11 12.70 1.67
CA GLY A 347 -23.83 13.41 1.56
C GLY A 347 -23.35 13.81 2.96
N LEU A 348 -22.04 13.79 3.16
CA LEU A 348 -21.42 14.15 4.44
C LEU A 348 -20.21 15.04 4.18
N ASN A 349 -20.15 16.22 4.83
CA ASN A 349 -18.95 17.03 4.91
C ASN A 349 -18.42 17.00 6.35
N ILE A 350 -17.17 16.57 6.51
CA ILE A 350 -16.46 16.51 7.80
C ILE A 350 -15.56 17.75 7.85
N VAL A 351 -15.94 18.73 8.66
CA VAL A 351 -15.24 20.02 8.81
C VAL A 351 -14.36 19.94 10.05
N GLU A 352 -13.06 20.19 9.92
CA GLU A 352 -12.12 20.14 11.04
C GLU A 352 -11.56 21.51 11.37
N TYR A 353 -11.57 21.85 12.64
CA TYR A 353 -10.81 22.94 13.23
C TYR A 353 -9.74 22.38 14.16
N ALA A 354 -8.50 22.89 14.04
CA ALA A 354 -7.40 22.47 14.90
C ALA A 354 -6.43 23.62 15.19
N GLY A 355 -5.81 23.63 16.37
CA GLY A 355 -4.85 24.67 16.72
C GLY A 355 -4.43 24.62 18.20
N ASN A 356 -3.70 25.67 18.63
CA ASN A 356 -3.15 25.78 19.96
C ASN A 356 -3.91 26.80 20.85
N ASN A 357 -4.93 27.46 20.32
CA ASN A 357 -5.75 28.42 21.04
C ASN A 357 -7.21 27.93 21.06
N GLN A 358 -7.66 27.43 22.21
CA GLN A 358 -9.01 26.89 22.41
C GLN A 358 -10.09 27.93 22.12
N ALA A 359 -9.98 29.15 22.67
CA ALA A 359 -10.98 30.19 22.50
C ALA A 359 -11.18 30.59 21.02
N LYS A 360 -10.09 30.60 20.22
CA LYS A 360 -10.19 30.84 18.79
C LYS A 360 -10.96 29.72 18.07
N ILE A 361 -10.69 28.46 18.40
CA ILE A 361 -11.37 27.31 17.82
C ILE A 361 -12.85 27.33 18.21
N ASP A 362 -13.16 27.54 19.49
CA ASP A 362 -14.54 27.60 19.95
C ASP A 362 -15.34 28.72 19.28
N SER A 363 -14.72 29.88 19.07
CA SER A 363 -15.32 30.99 18.33
C SER A 363 -15.61 30.61 16.85
N GLN A 364 -14.68 29.96 16.17
CA GLN A 364 -14.85 29.53 14.77
C GLN A 364 -15.94 28.43 14.67
N VAL A 365 -15.93 27.46 15.58
CA VAL A 365 -16.95 26.40 15.65
C VAL A 365 -18.33 27.00 15.90
N THR A 366 -18.46 27.89 16.88
CA THR A 366 -19.72 28.56 17.23
C THR A 366 -20.26 29.37 16.05
N ALA A 367 -19.39 30.13 15.37
CA ALA A 367 -19.78 30.91 14.20
C ALA A 367 -20.30 30.03 13.04
N LEU A 368 -19.64 28.91 12.77
CA LEU A 368 -20.13 28.00 11.73
C LEU A 368 -21.44 27.32 12.15
N CYS A 369 -21.57 26.88 13.42
CA CYS A 369 -22.79 26.26 13.93
C CYS A 369 -23.99 27.21 13.83
N GLN A 370 -23.86 28.50 14.21
CA GLN A 370 -24.89 29.49 14.05
C GLN A 370 -25.34 29.64 12.58
N GLN A 371 -24.41 29.71 11.64
CA GLN A 371 -24.72 29.79 10.22
C GLN A 371 -25.42 28.54 9.70
N LEU A 372 -25.04 27.37 10.21
CA LEU A 372 -25.69 26.08 9.87
C LEU A 372 -27.12 26.06 10.43
N ASP A 373 -27.33 26.48 11.67
CA ASP A 373 -28.66 26.55 12.30
C ASP A 373 -29.60 27.46 11.53
N GLU A 374 -29.11 28.64 11.09
CA GLU A 374 -29.87 29.56 10.23
C GLU A 374 -30.27 28.93 8.90
N LYS A 375 -29.36 28.22 8.24
CA LYS A 375 -29.62 27.51 6.97
C LYS A 375 -30.63 26.38 7.14
N ILE A 376 -30.49 25.58 8.21
CA ILE A 376 -31.43 24.51 8.55
C ILE A 376 -32.84 25.08 8.82
N ALA A 377 -32.96 26.14 9.61
CA ALA A 377 -34.23 26.77 9.92
C ALA A 377 -34.93 27.36 8.67
N GLN A 378 -34.13 27.76 7.69
CA GLN A 378 -34.61 28.28 6.39
C GLN A 378 -34.85 27.20 5.34
N GLY A 379 -34.56 25.91 5.64
CA GLY A 379 -34.61 24.83 4.66
C GLY A 379 -33.63 24.99 3.49
N LYS A 380 -32.55 25.74 3.67
CA LYS A 380 -31.56 26.02 2.62
C LYS A 380 -30.49 24.95 2.51
N ASP A 381 -29.94 24.83 1.32
CA ASP A 381 -28.78 24.03 0.98
C ASP A 381 -28.93 22.52 1.29
N HIS A 382 -30.19 22.07 1.49
CA HIS A 382 -30.49 20.66 1.79
C HIS A 382 -29.71 20.07 2.96
N ILE A 383 -29.33 20.90 3.95
CA ILE A 383 -28.67 20.48 5.18
C ILE A 383 -29.74 19.87 6.10
N ILE A 384 -29.55 18.59 6.47
CA ILE A 384 -30.50 17.87 7.36
C ILE A 384 -30.06 17.89 8.83
N GLY A 385 -28.90 18.43 9.13
CA GLY A 385 -28.35 18.55 10.47
C GLY A 385 -26.84 18.47 10.51
N TYR A 386 -26.28 18.64 11.71
CA TYR A 386 -24.84 18.44 11.95
C TYR A 386 -24.60 17.83 13.31
N GLN A 387 -23.38 17.34 13.56
CA GLN A 387 -22.96 16.78 14.84
C GLN A 387 -21.52 17.14 15.16
N LEU A 388 -21.27 17.57 16.41
CA LEU A 388 -19.96 17.93 16.91
C LEU A 388 -19.24 16.71 17.50
N CYS A 389 -17.92 16.64 17.28
CA CYS A 389 -16.98 15.74 17.94
C CYS A 389 -15.79 16.58 18.45
N SER A 390 -15.66 16.74 19.76
CA SER A 390 -14.62 17.59 20.36
C SER A 390 -13.58 16.78 21.15
N ASP A 391 -13.80 15.48 21.35
CA ASP A 391 -12.84 14.58 21.98
C ASP A 391 -12.03 13.79 20.93
N LEU A 392 -10.75 13.58 21.21
CA LEU A 392 -9.84 12.91 20.30
C LEU A 392 -10.29 11.49 19.90
N PRO A 393 -10.80 10.63 20.83
CA PRO A 393 -11.30 9.31 20.44
C PRO A 393 -12.45 9.35 19.42
N SER A 394 -13.40 10.28 19.55
CA SER A 394 -14.51 10.44 18.59
C SER A 394 -14.00 10.91 17.23
N ILE A 395 -13.08 11.86 17.20
CA ILE A 395 -12.41 12.34 15.98
C ILE A 395 -11.70 11.19 15.27
N GLU A 396 -10.91 10.42 16.00
CA GLU A 396 -10.18 9.28 15.43
C GLU A 396 -11.12 8.20 14.87
N ARG A 397 -12.26 7.94 15.53
CA ARG A 397 -13.28 7.01 15.05
C ARG A 397 -13.91 7.45 13.71
N ILE A 398 -14.25 8.73 13.56
CA ILE A 398 -14.78 9.28 12.30
C ILE A 398 -13.77 9.13 11.17
N TYR A 399 -12.50 9.49 11.39
CA TYR A 399 -11.46 9.33 10.38
C TYR A 399 -11.12 7.88 10.07
N ALA A 400 -11.14 6.99 11.06
CA ALA A 400 -10.99 5.55 10.85
C ALA A 400 -12.12 4.99 9.98
N MET A 401 -13.36 5.40 10.20
CA MET A 401 -14.52 5.04 9.38
C MET A 401 -14.32 5.52 7.94
N ARG A 402 -14.00 6.80 7.71
CA ARG A 402 -13.73 7.35 6.38
C ARG A 402 -12.64 6.57 5.64
N LYS A 403 -11.50 6.36 6.29
CA LYS A 403 -10.36 5.61 5.73
C LYS A 403 -10.75 4.16 5.40
N LYS A 404 -11.53 3.52 6.27
CA LYS A 404 -12.02 2.15 6.06
C LYS A 404 -13.00 2.08 4.89
N ALA A 405 -13.97 2.99 4.83
CA ALA A 405 -14.98 3.04 3.77
C ALA A 405 -14.35 3.17 2.37
N VAL A 406 -13.37 4.07 2.23
CA VAL A 406 -12.59 4.21 0.99
C VAL A 406 -11.83 2.91 0.63
N GLY A 407 -11.28 2.23 1.64
CA GLY A 407 -10.64 0.92 1.44
C GLY A 407 -11.61 -0.16 0.97
N LEU A 408 -12.85 -0.14 1.47
CA LEU A 408 -13.90 -1.11 1.12
C LEU A 408 -14.39 -0.98 -0.33
N LEU A 409 -14.27 0.19 -0.98
CA LEU A 409 -14.53 0.32 -2.42
C LEU A 409 -13.76 -0.72 -3.24
N GLY A 410 -12.50 -0.99 -2.89
CA GLY A 410 -11.68 -2.00 -3.56
C GLY A 410 -12.15 -3.45 -3.39
N ASN A 411 -13.08 -3.72 -2.46
CA ASN A 411 -13.62 -5.05 -2.18
C ASN A 411 -14.98 -5.31 -2.88
N ALA A 412 -15.36 -4.51 -3.87
CA ALA A 412 -16.58 -4.69 -4.65
C ALA A 412 -16.67 -6.12 -5.21
N LYS A 413 -17.89 -6.70 -5.22
CA LYS A 413 -18.17 -8.02 -5.80
C LYS A 413 -18.09 -7.96 -7.33
N GLY A 414 -17.81 -9.10 -7.97
CA GLY A 414 -17.73 -9.20 -9.42
C GLY A 414 -16.31 -9.04 -9.97
N ALA A 415 -16.17 -9.08 -11.30
CA ALA A 415 -14.91 -8.95 -12.03
C ALA A 415 -14.48 -7.46 -12.13
N ALA A 416 -15.44 -6.57 -12.40
CA ALA A 416 -15.21 -5.13 -12.42
C ALA A 416 -14.82 -4.62 -11.03
N LYS A 417 -13.72 -3.86 -10.95
CA LYS A 417 -13.19 -3.30 -9.71
C LYS A 417 -13.03 -1.79 -9.84
N PRO A 418 -13.34 -1.02 -8.78
CA PRO A 418 -13.03 0.40 -8.72
C PRO A 418 -11.52 0.64 -8.90
N ILE A 419 -11.16 1.39 -9.91
CA ILE A 419 -9.76 1.69 -10.27
C ILE A 419 -9.51 3.20 -10.35
N PRO A 420 -8.28 3.66 -9.96
CA PRO A 420 -7.98 5.08 -9.81
C PRO A 420 -7.46 5.73 -11.11
N PHE A 421 -8.14 5.58 -12.25
CA PHE A 421 -7.62 6.06 -13.53
C PHE A 421 -8.09 7.45 -13.93
N VAL A 422 -9.21 7.91 -13.38
CA VAL A 422 -9.78 9.26 -13.57
C VAL A 422 -10.00 9.97 -12.24
N GLU A 423 -9.36 9.49 -11.16
CA GLU A 423 -9.42 10.15 -9.85
C GLU A 423 -8.47 11.33 -9.77
N ASP A 424 -8.59 12.14 -8.69
CA ASP A 424 -7.66 13.22 -8.36
C ASP A 424 -7.76 14.44 -9.29
N THR A 425 -8.91 14.59 -9.96
CA THR A 425 -9.20 15.81 -10.71
C THR A 425 -9.45 16.94 -9.73
N CYS A 426 -8.93 18.13 -10.04
CA CYS A 426 -9.17 19.34 -9.26
C CYS A 426 -9.73 20.43 -10.17
N VAL A 427 -10.77 21.11 -9.68
CA VAL A 427 -11.41 22.26 -10.33
C VAL A 427 -11.62 23.37 -9.29
N PRO A 428 -11.86 24.63 -9.68
CA PRO A 428 -12.26 25.66 -8.74
C PRO A 428 -13.45 25.19 -7.89
N PRO A 429 -13.45 25.37 -6.55
CA PRO A 429 -14.52 24.87 -5.67
C PRO A 429 -15.92 25.36 -6.08
N GLU A 430 -16.05 26.56 -6.65
CA GLU A 430 -17.28 27.12 -7.17
C GLU A 430 -17.87 26.35 -8.36
N HIS A 431 -17.04 25.64 -9.11
CA HIS A 431 -17.46 24.82 -10.26
C HIS A 431 -17.58 23.32 -9.92
N LEU A 432 -17.20 22.92 -8.71
CA LEU A 432 -17.07 21.51 -8.33
C LEU A 432 -18.39 20.74 -8.48
N ALA A 433 -19.52 21.31 -8.07
CA ALA A 433 -20.82 20.64 -8.14
C ALA A 433 -21.25 20.38 -9.60
N ASP A 434 -21.15 21.40 -10.46
CA ASP A 434 -21.54 21.29 -11.87
C ASP A 434 -20.59 20.33 -12.63
N TYR A 435 -19.28 20.43 -12.35
CA TYR A 435 -18.28 19.48 -12.87
C TYR A 435 -18.64 18.04 -12.50
N ILE A 436 -18.97 17.78 -11.25
CA ILE A 436 -19.30 16.43 -10.78
C ILE A 436 -20.67 15.95 -11.31
N ALA A 437 -21.63 16.86 -11.52
CA ALA A 437 -22.91 16.51 -12.16
C ALA A 437 -22.67 15.97 -13.59
N GLU A 438 -21.87 16.69 -14.40
CA GLU A 438 -21.51 16.22 -15.75
C GLU A 438 -20.65 14.93 -15.71
N PHE A 439 -19.70 14.83 -14.78
CA PHE A 439 -18.87 13.64 -14.63
C PHE A 439 -19.74 12.42 -14.26
N ARG A 440 -20.72 12.56 -13.37
CA ARG A 440 -21.68 11.49 -13.05
C ARG A 440 -22.51 11.10 -14.26
N ALA A 441 -23.05 12.08 -15.00
CA ALA A 441 -23.81 11.82 -16.22
C ALA A 441 -22.99 11.02 -17.25
N LEU A 442 -21.70 11.34 -17.39
CA LEU A 442 -20.77 10.60 -18.22
C LEU A 442 -20.64 9.13 -17.76
N LEU A 443 -20.38 8.89 -16.47
CA LEU A 443 -20.22 7.52 -15.96
C LEU A 443 -21.55 6.73 -16.02
N ASP A 444 -22.67 7.37 -15.73
CA ASP A 444 -24.01 6.78 -15.74
C ASP A 444 -24.43 6.40 -17.17
N SER A 445 -24.06 7.20 -18.21
CA SER A 445 -24.30 6.87 -19.62
C SER A 445 -23.63 5.55 -20.06
N HIS A 446 -22.53 5.19 -19.40
CA HIS A 446 -21.82 3.91 -19.60
C HIS A 446 -22.21 2.82 -18.59
N ASN A 447 -23.28 3.03 -17.79
CA ASN A 447 -23.76 2.10 -16.75
C ASN A 447 -22.68 1.68 -15.74
N LEU A 448 -21.73 2.55 -15.42
CA LEU A 448 -20.63 2.23 -14.50
C LEU A 448 -21.03 2.42 -13.04
N GLN A 449 -20.56 1.50 -12.20
CA GLN A 449 -20.58 1.69 -10.76
C GLN A 449 -19.34 2.48 -10.34
N TYR A 450 -19.51 3.43 -9.42
CA TYR A 450 -18.41 4.28 -8.92
C TYR A 450 -18.66 4.71 -7.47
N GLY A 451 -17.62 5.16 -6.77
CA GLY A 451 -17.71 5.84 -5.48
C GLY A 451 -16.90 7.14 -5.53
N MET A 452 -17.33 8.13 -4.76
CA MET A 452 -16.74 9.47 -4.72
C MET A 452 -16.44 9.91 -3.29
N PHE A 453 -15.28 10.50 -3.11
CA PHE A 453 -14.85 11.12 -1.85
C PHE A 453 -13.75 12.13 -2.17
N GLY A 454 -13.47 13.05 -1.26
CA GLY A 454 -12.39 14.03 -1.52
C GLY A 454 -12.40 15.22 -0.58
N HIS A 455 -11.83 16.32 -1.07
CA HIS A 455 -11.53 17.55 -0.37
C HIS A 455 -12.25 18.70 -1.05
N VAL A 456 -13.47 18.98 -0.62
CA VAL A 456 -14.30 19.99 -1.30
C VAL A 456 -13.74 21.42 -1.18
N ASP A 457 -13.05 21.70 -0.08
CA ASP A 457 -12.35 22.97 0.16
C ASP A 457 -11.22 23.23 -0.85
N ALA A 458 -10.62 22.17 -1.38
CA ALA A 458 -9.58 22.23 -2.41
C ALA A 458 -10.10 22.03 -3.84
N GLY A 459 -11.39 21.69 -4.00
CA GLY A 459 -11.96 21.33 -5.30
C GLY A 459 -11.46 20.00 -5.86
N VAL A 460 -10.97 19.08 -5.01
CA VAL A 460 -10.38 17.79 -5.40
C VAL A 460 -11.32 16.64 -5.08
N LEU A 461 -11.64 15.83 -6.10
CA LEU A 461 -12.41 14.61 -5.89
C LEU A 461 -11.72 13.35 -6.46
N HIS A 462 -11.85 12.28 -5.68
CA HIS A 462 -11.40 10.94 -6.07
C HIS A 462 -12.59 10.12 -6.55
N VAL A 463 -12.70 9.98 -7.86
CA VAL A 463 -13.76 9.22 -8.53
C VAL A 463 -13.19 7.91 -9.03
N ARG A 464 -13.77 6.78 -8.58
CA ARG A 464 -13.26 5.43 -8.91
C ARG A 464 -14.31 4.60 -9.61
N PRO A 465 -14.41 4.67 -10.94
CA PRO A 465 -15.28 3.80 -11.73
C PRO A 465 -14.80 2.35 -11.67
N ALA A 466 -15.74 1.40 -11.68
CA ALA A 466 -15.45 -0.03 -11.66
C ALA A 466 -15.36 -0.57 -13.08
N LEU A 467 -14.18 -1.11 -13.44
CA LEU A 467 -13.91 -1.75 -14.73
C LEU A 467 -13.20 -3.10 -14.53
N ASP A 468 -13.46 -4.04 -15.43
CA ASP A 468 -12.67 -5.27 -15.59
C ASP A 468 -11.65 -5.09 -16.74
N LEU A 469 -10.43 -4.74 -16.40
CA LEU A 469 -9.37 -4.57 -17.40
C LEU A 469 -8.90 -5.89 -18.05
N CYS A 470 -9.38 -7.05 -17.58
CA CYS A 470 -9.20 -8.31 -18.30
C CYS A 470 -10.13 -8.41 -19.52
N ASP A 471 -11.16 -7.60 -19.61
CA ASP A 471 -12.03 -7.45 -20.77
C ASP A 471 -11.47 -6.37 -21.71
N LYS A 472 -11.19 -6.73 -22.96
CA LYS A 472 -10.64 -5.80 -23.98
C LYS A 472 -11.60 -4.66 -24.33
N GLU A 473 -12.91 -4.88 -24.28
CA GLU A 473 -13.88 -3.82 -24.54
C GLU A 473 -13.89 -2.80 -23.40
N GLN A 474 -13.74 -3.25 -22.16
CA GLN A 474 -13.61 -2.33 -21.03
C GLN A 474 -12.26 -1.59 -21.00
N VAL A 475 -11.21 -2.11 -21.64
CA VAL A 475 -9.97 -1.35 -21.87
C VAL A 475 -10.18 -0.21 -22.89
N LYS A 476 -11.02 -0.42 -23.92
CA LYS A 476 -11.41 0.68 -24.84
C LYS A 476 -12.20 1.75 -24.10
N LEU A 477 -13.15 1.31 -23.26
CA LEU A 477 -13.94 2.21 -22.40
C LEU A 477 -13.07 2.97 -21.40
N PHE A 478 -12.07 2.33 -20.83
CA PHE A 478 -11.06 2.98 -19.96
C PHE A 478 -10.40 4.17 -20.69
N LYS A 479 -10.00 3.99 -21.96
CA LYS A 479 -9.40 5.07 -22.75
C LYS A 479 -10.43 6.17 -23.05
N GLN A 480 -11.61 5.80 -23.51
CA GLN A 480 -12.68 6.74 -23.86
C GLN A 480 -13.01 7.65 -22.65
N ILE A 481 -13.29 7.05 -21.49
CA ILE A 481 -13.62 7.82 -20.27
C ILE A 481 -12.44 8.69 -19.84
N SER A 482 -11.20 8.21 -19.97
CA SER A 482 -10.03 9.02 -19.64
C SER A 482 -9.91 10.27 -20.52
N ASP A 483 -10.17 10.12 -21.83
CA ASP A 483 -10.15 11.23 -22.79
C ASP A 483 -11.28 12.24 -22.49
N GLU A 484 -12.52 11.76 -22.28
CA GLU A 484 -13.68 12.59 -22.02
C GLU A 484 -13.56 13.33 -20.67
N VAL A 485 -13.03 12.67 -19.62
CA VAL A 485 -12.77 13.32 -18.33
C VAL A 485 -11.66 14.36 -18.44
N ALA A 486 -10.63 14.13 -19.27
CA ALA A 486 -9.59 15.13 -19.49
C ALA A 486 -10.18 16.40 -20.15
N GLU A 487 -11.04 16.25 -21.14
CA GLU A 487 -11.73 17.36 -21.80
C GLU A 487 -12.71 18.08 -20.87
N LEU A 488 -13.49 17.33 -20.10
CA LEU A 488 -14.38 17.88 -19.10
C LEU A 488 -13.61 18.71 -18.05
N THR A 489 -12.44 18.22 -17.62
CA THR A 489 -11.61 18.92 -16.63
C THR A 489 -11.05 20.23 -17.20
N VAL A 490 -10.62 20.24 -18.47
CA VAL A 490 -10.20 21.47 -19.17
C VAL A 490 -11.35 22.47 -19.27
N LYS A 491 -12.57 22.01 -19.65
CA LYS A 491 -13.78 22.84 -19.74
C LYS A 491 -14.04 23.64 -18.45
N TYR A 492 -13.78 23.04 -17.29
CA TYR A 492 -13.98 23.67 -15.98
C TYR A 492 -12.73 24.37 -15.43
N GLY A 493 -11.69 24.58 -16.24
CA GLY A 493 -10.45 25.26 -15.82
C GLY A 493 -9.65 24.48 -14.78
N GLY A 494 -9.81 23.16 -14.76
CA GLY A 494 -9.17 22.28 -13.79
C GLY A 494 -7.89 21.60 -14.29
N LEU A 495 -7.36 20.69 -13.47
CA LEU A 495 -6.25 19.80 -13.77
C LEU A 495 -6.57 18.35 -13.35
N LEU A 496 -5.93 17.37 -14.01
CA LEU A 496 -6.06 15.94 -13.65
C LEU A 496 -5.23 15.56 -12.40
N TRP A 497 -4.47 16.49 -11.81
CA TRP A 497 -3.45 16.20 -10.81
C TRP A 497 -3.62 17.12 -9.59
N GLY A 498 -4.54 16.76 -8.70
CA GLY A 498 -4.72 17.48 -7.44
C GLY A 498 -3.62 17.17 -6.42
N GLU A 499 -3.32 15.88 -6.21
CA GLU A 499 -2.47 15.40 -5.13
C GLU A 499 -1.53 14.25 -5.52
N HIS A 500 -1.94 13.37 -6.45
CA HIS A 500 -1.31 12.05 -6.63
C HIS A 500 -0.17 12.04 -7.64
N GLY A 501 0.14 13.17 -8.28
CA GLY A 501 1.15 13.27 -9.33
C GLY A 501 0.68 12.80 -10.70
N LYS A 502 1.50 13.03 -11.71
CA LYS A 502 1.14 12.79 -13.12
C LYS A 502 1.33 11.33 -13.55
N GLY A 503 2.54 10.78 -13.36
CA GLY A 503 2.87 9.45 -13.84
C GLY A 503 2.54 9.25 -15.32
N VAL A 504 1.89 8.16 -15.66
CA VAL A 504 1.42 7.83 -17.03
C VAL A 504 0.37 8.84 -17.54
N ARG A 505 -0.39 9.49 -16.65
CA ARG A 505 -1.33 10.55 -17.05
C ARG A 505 -0.66 11.82 -17.58
N SER A 506 0.68 11.91 -17.54
CA SER A 506 1.45 12.91 -18.28
C SER A 506 1.14 12.90 -19.79
N HIS A 507 0.54 11.80 -20.29
CA HIS A 507 -0.02 11.69 -21.64
C HIS A 507 -0.89 12.89 -22.03
N TYR A 508 -1.63 13.45 -21.06
CA TYR A 508 -2.49 14.60 -21.29
C TYR A 508 -1.81 15.94 -21.01
N GLY A 509 -0.48 15.97 -20.74
CA GLY A 509 0.23 17.16 -20.30
C GLY A 509 0.02 18.39 -21.20
N GLU A 510 0.13 18.21 -22.52
CA GLU A 510 -0.03 19.30 -23.49
C GLU A 510 -1.43 19.93 -23.52
N LYS A 511 -2.49 19.19 -23.10
CA LYS A 511 -3.86 19.69 -23.05
C LYS A 511 -4.10 20.75 -21.95
N PHE A 512 -3.25 20.75 -20.92
CA PHE A 512 -3.46 21.56 -19.70
C PHE A 512 -2.56 22.77 -19.58
N PHE A 513 -1.60 22.93 -20.49
CA PHE A 513 -0.64 24.03 -20.46
C PHE A 513 -0.62 24.74 -21.81
N THR A 514 -0.31 26.04 -21.80
CA THR A 514 -0.07 26.75 -23.06
C THR A 514 1.16 26.16 -23.75
N PRO A 515 1.28 26.26 -25.09
CA PRO A 515 2.44 25.77 -25.80
C PRO A 515 3.76 26.35 -25.26
N GLU A 516 3.75 27.61 -24.86
CA GLU A 516 4.90 28.32 -24.30
C GLU A 516 5.31 27.74 -22.96
N LEU A 517 4.35 27.54 -22.04
CA LEU A 517 4.63 26.95 -20.73
C LEU A 517 5.07 25.49 -20.85
N TRP A 518 4.48 24.73 -21.79
CA TRP A 518 4.88 23.36 -22.06
C TRP A 518 6.33 23.27 -22.56
N GLN A 519 6.77 24.19 -23.42
CA GLN A 519 8.16 24.27 -23.86
C GLN A 519 9.10 24.62 -22.71
N GLU A 520 8.69 25.46 -21.75
CA GLU A 520 9.53 25.75 -20.57
C GLU A 520 9.71 24.54 -19.68
N LEU A 521 8.65 23.72 -19.45
CA LEU A 521 8.77 22.46 -18.71
C LEU A 521 9.76 21.50 -19.42
N ARG A 522 9.66 21.36 -20.75
CA ARG A 522 10.56 20.55 -21.56
C ARG A 522 11.99 21.06 -21.54
N TYR A 523 12.18 22.38 -21.49
CA TYR A 523 13.50 23.00 -21.38
C TYR A 523 14.15 22.70 -20.01
N VAL A 524 13.41 22.78 -18.93
CA VAL A 524 13.89 22.34 -17.60
C VAL A 524 14.32 20.87 -17.64
N LYS A 525 13.49 19.98 -18.18
CA LYS A 525 13.87 18.56 -18.33
C LYS A 525 15.14 18.39 -19.15
N PHE A 526 15.31 19.16 -20.23
CA PHE A 526 16.51 19.13 -21.06
C PHE A 526 17.77 19.57 -20.30
N LEU A 527 17.67 20.60 -19.46
CA LEU A 527 18.82 21.08 -18.65
C LEU A 527 19.31 20.02 -17.66
N PHE A 528 18.41 19.30 -17.01
CA PHE A 528 18.75 18.29 -16.01
C PHE A 528 19.09 16.92 -16.61
N ASP A 529 18.38 16.51 -17.65
CA ASP A 529 18.47 15.17 -18.24
C ASP A 529 18.26 15.21 -19.74
N PRO A 530 19.23 15.75 -20.50
CA PRO A 530 19.12 15.93 -21.96
C PRO A 530 18.91 14.61 -22.72
N ASN A 531 19.38 13.50 -22.16
CA ASN A 531 19.29 12.17 -22.76
C ASN A 531 18.03 11.38 -22.30
N ASN A 532 17.13 12.00 -21.55
CA ASN A 532 15.88 11.41 -21.06
C ASN A 532 16.07 10.06 -20.33
N ARG A 533 17.03 9.99 -19.43
CA ARG A 533 17.44 8.75 -18.74
C ARG A 533 16.82 8.57 -17.36
N LEU A 534 16.37 9.66 -16.72
CA LEU A 534 15.73 9.64 -15.42
C LEU A 534 14.19 9.61 -15.61
N ASN A 535 13.60 8.55 -15.15
CA ASN A 535 12.15 8.28 -15.15
C ASN A 535 11.47 8.71 -16.47
N PRO A 536 11.96 8.23 -17.62
CA PRO A 536 11.51 8.68 -18.93
C PRO A 536 10.02 8.43 -19.16
N GLY A 537 9.42 9.23 -20.06
CA GLY A 537 8.02 9.10 -20.46
C GLY A 537 7.01 9.66 -19.46
N LYS A 538 7.45 10.38 -18.40
CA LYS A 538 6.61 10.98 -17.37
C LYS A 538 6.96 12.46 -17.20
N ILE A 539 6.03 13.26 -16.72
CA ILE A 539 6.05 14.73 -16.61
C ILE A 539 6.08 15.38 -17.99
N CYS A 540 7.23 15.38 -18.65
CA CYS A 540 7.46 15.82 -20.02
C CYS A 540 8.74 15.19 -20.59
N THR A 541 8.96 15.31 -21.90
CA THR A 541 10.21 14.90 -22.57
C THR A 541 11.16 16.10 -22.71
N PRO A 542 12.48 15.88 -22.82
CA PRO A 542 13.42 16.99 -23.03
C PRO A 542 13.09 17.79 -24.30
N LEU A 543 13.42 19.08 -24.27
CA LEU A 543 13.29 19.91 -25.46
C LEU A 543 14.17 19.33 -26.58
N ASN A 544 13.72 19.39 -27.82
CA ASN A 544 14.39 18.87 -29.03
C ASN A 544 14.60 17.34 -29.00
N SER A 545 13.86 16.60 -28.16
CA SER A 545 13.87 15.16 -28.15
C SER A 545 12.68 14.59 -28.91
N ASN A 546 12.89 13.50 -29.67
CA ASN A 546 11.83 12.69 -30.31
C ASN A 546 11.25 11.63 -29.34
N ALA A 547 11.64 11.65 -28.06
CA ALA A 547 11.10 10.74 -27.08
C ALA A 547 9.59 11.03 -26.84
N GLU A 548 8.85 9.98 -26.54
CA GLU A 548 7.41 10.05 -26.30
C GLU A 548 7.11 9.90 -24.80
N LEU A 549 5.97 10.46 -24.38
CA LEU A 549 5.37 10.18 -23.09
C LEU A 549 4.72 8.79 -23.10
N TYR A 550 4.62 8.16 -21.93
CA TYR A 550 3.84 6.93 -21.83
C TYR A 550 2.39 7.18 -22.24
N SER A 551 1.84 6.26 -23.04
CA SER A 551 0.40 6.22 -23.31
C SER A 551 -0.37 5.75 -22.09
N ILE A 552 -1.60 6.24 -21.90
CA ILE A 552 -2.49 5.70 -20.85
C ILE A 552 -2.84 4.23 -21.08
N LEU A 553 -2.62 3.71 -22.29
CA LEU A 553 -2.70 2.28 -22.65
C LEU A 553 -1.37 1.55 -22.50
N SER A 554 -0.37 2.14 -21.79
CA SER A 554 0.88 1.44 -21.45
C SER A 554 0.59 0.10 -20.76
N PRO A 555 1.51 -0.88 -20.83
CA PRO A 555 1.25 -2.25 -20.35
C PRO A 555 0.63 -2.29 -18.96
N MET A 556 -0.51 -2.96 -18.85
CA MET A 556 -1.28 -3.09 -17.62
C MET A 556 -1.06 -4.48 -16.99
N ARG A 557 -1.27 -4.57 -15.70
CA ARG A 557 -1.27 -5.86 -14.98
C ARG A 557 -2.26 -6.83 -15.58
N ALA A 558 -3.42 -6.33 -16.01
CA ALA A 558 -4.48 -7.11 -16.63
C ALA A 558 -4.07 -7.79 -17.94
N ASP A 559 -3.06 -7.26 -18.67
CA ASP A 559 -2.55 -7.89 -19.90
C ASP A 559 -1.90 -9.25 -19.61
N ASN A 560 -1.24 -9.38 -18.46
CA ASN A 560 -0.70 -10.66 -17.98
C ASN A 560 -1.81 -11.54 -17.38
N ASP A 561 -2.71 -10.98 -16.58
CA ASP A 561 -3.80 -11.72 -15.95
C ASP A 561 -4.77 -12.33 -16.98
N ARG A 562 -4.95 -11.67 -18.11
CA ARG A 562 -5.77 -12.11 -19.25
C ARG A 562 -5.28 -13.41 -19.88
N GLN A 563 -3.98 -13.70 -19.78
CA GLN A 563 -3.36 -14.94 -20.25
C GLN A 563 -3.67 -16.15 -19.35
N ILE A 564 -4.20 -15.91 -18.14
CA ILE A 564 -4.53 -16.95 -17.16
C ILE A 564 -5.99 -17.39 -17.38
N PRO A 565 -6.29 -18.67 -17.59
CA PRO A 565 -7.67 -19.18 -17.69
C PRO A 565 -8.54 -18.76 -16.49
N ILE A 566 -9.81 -18.45 -16.75
CA ILE A 566 -10.75 -17.94 -15.72
C ILE A 566 -10.84 -18.89 -14.52
N GLN A 567 -10.94 -20.19 -14.74
CA GLN A 567 -11.01 -21.19 -13.68
C GLN A 567 -9.76 -21.18 -12.78
N MET A 568 -8.55 -20.96 -13.35
CA MET A 568 -7.33 -20.82 -12.56
C MET A 568 -7.32 -19.51 -11.75
N ARG A 569 -7.84 -18.42 -12.33
CA ARG A 569 -8.00 -17.14 -11.62
C ARG A 569 -8.95 -17.28 -10.45
N ASP A 570 -10.06 -17.97 -10.62
CA ASP A 570 -11.06 -18.20 -9.57
C ASP A 570 -10.51 -19.10 -8.45
N GLU A 571 -9.77 -20.15 -8.82
CA GLU A 571 -9.13 -21.04 -7.83
C GLU A 571 -8.10 -20.30 -6.96
N PHE A 572 -7.37 -19.33 -7.54
CA PHE A 572 -6.38 -18.49 -6.83
C PHE A 572 -6.87 -17.06 -6.60
N LYS A 573 -8.19 -16.86 -6.45
CA LYS A 573 -8.82 -15.55 -6.30
C LYS A 573 -8.15 -14.67 -5.22
N GLY A 574 -7.65 -15.28 -4.12
CA GLY A 574 -6.91 -14.58 -3.07
C GLY A 574 -5.67 -13.85 -3.59
N ALA A 575 -4.96 -14.38 -4.60
CA ALA A 575 -3.83 -13.72 -5.24
C ALA A 575 -4.30 -12.74 -6.33
N MET A 576 -5.29 -13.14 -7.12
CA MET A 576 -5.80 -12.35 -8.25
C MET A 576 -6.46 -11.03 -7.82
N ASN A 577 -7.06 -10.99 -6.63
CA ASN A 577 -7.71 -9.78 -6.11
C ASN A 577 -6.73 -8.70 -5.62
N CYS A 578 -5.42 -8.96 -5.55
CA CYS A 578 -4.48 -7.95 -5.08
C CYS A 578 -4.46 -6.73 -6.03
N ASN A 579 -4.95 -5.58 -5.55
CA ASN A 579 -4.98 -4.32 -6.31
C ASN A 579 -3.68 -3.49 -6.22
N GLY A 580 -2.70 -3.94 -5.42
CA GLY A 580 -1.41 -3.25 -5.33
C GLY A 580 -1.33 -2.11 -4.31
N ASN A 581 -2.34 -1.87 -3.47
CA ASN A 581 -2.39 -0.73 -2.53
C ASN A 581 -1.19 -0.61 -1.56
N GLY A 582 -0.41 -1.66 -1.41
CA GLY A 582 0.84 -1.64 -0.64
C GLY A 582 0.69 -1.54 0.88
N LEU A 583 -0.52 -1.65 1.46
CA LEU A 583 -0.68 -1.64 2.93
C LEU A 583 0.18 -2.71 3.62
N CYS A 584 0.54 -3.77 2.92
CA CYS A 584 1.46 -4.80 3.41
C CYS A 584 2.93 -4.35 3.52
N PHE A 585 3.27 -3.14 3.09
CA PHE A 585 4.59 -2.50 3.32
C PHE A 585 4.59 -1.57 4.54
N ASN A 586 3.50 -1.57 5.29
CA ASN A 586 3.32 -0.80 6.51
C ASN A 586 4.40 -1.14 7.56
N PHE A 587 5.07 -0.12 8.09
CA PHE A 587 6.09 -0.21 9.13
C PHE A 587 5.59 0.20 10.53
N ASP A 588 4.29 0.50 10.68
CA ASP A 588 3.67 0.82 11.97
C ASP A 588 3.84 -0.36 12.95
N GLU A 589 4.43 -0.09 14.11
CA GLU A 589 4.74 -1.10 15.13
C GLU A 589 3.49 -1.75 15.73
N HIS A 590 2.39 -1.01 15.79
CA HIS A 590 1.11 -1.51 16.29
C HIS A 590 0.31 -2.29 15.25
N SER A 591 0.67 -2.23 13.99
CA SER A 591 0.04 -3.02 12.94
C SER A 591 0.59 -4.44 12.91
N ILE A 592 -0.29 -5.44 12.95
CA ILE A 592 0.08 -6.86 12.82
C ILE A 592 0.34 -7.29 11.37
N MET A 593 0.22 -6.37 10.40
CA MET A 593 0.37 -6.70 8.98
C MET A 593 1.79 -7.18 8.65
N CYS A 594 1.86 -8.39 8.14
CA CYS A 594 3.02 -9.08 7.56
C CYS A 594 4.36 -8.93 8.31
N PRO A 595 4.60 -9.71 9.39
CA PRO A 595 5.87 -9.71 10.11
C PRO A 595 7.08 -10.02 9.22
N SER A 596 6.95 -10.97 8.27
CA SER A 596 8.05 -11.33 7.35
C SER A 596 8.58 -10.14 6.55
N MET A 597 7.68 -9.28 6.07
CA MET A 597 8.08 -8.08 5.32
C MET A 597 8.74 -7.05 6.23
N LYS A 598 8.18 -6.80 7.41
CA LYS A 598 8.73 -5.83 8.37
C LYS A 598 10.16 -6.15 8.77
N VAL A 599 10.45 -7.42 9.09
CA VAL A 599 11.78 -7.87 9.50
C VAL A 599 12.77 -7.84 8.32
N SER A 600 12.36 -8.33 7.15
CA SER A 600 13.26 -8.47 6.00
C SER A 600 13.44 -7.19 5.19
N LYS A 601 12.49 -6.24 5.27
CA LYS A 601 12.37 -5.07 4.38
C LYS A 601 12.36 -5.46 2.89
N ASN A 602 12.13 -6.74 2.58
CA ASN A 602 12.09 -7.27 1.23
C ASN A 602 10.65 -7.43 0.74
N ARG A 603 10.29 -6.72 -0.32
CA ARG A 603 8.93 -6.69 -0.88
C ARG A 603 8.48 -8.02 -1.46
N VAL A 604 9.41 -8.89 -1.88
CA VAL A 604 9.11 -10.28 -2.29
C VAL A 604 8.34 -11.03 -1.20
N PHE A 605 8.69 -10.80 0.06
CA PHE A 605 8.08 -11.48 1.22
C PHE A 605 6.82 -10.80 1.74
N SER A 606 6.34 -9.76 1.05
CA SER A 606 5.05 -9.13 1.35
C SER A 606 3.88 -9.91 0.75
N PRO A 607 2.65 -9.74 1.25
CA PRO A 607 1.45 -10.27 0.60
C PRO A 607 1.30 -9.85 -0.86
N LYS A 608 1.62 -8.59 -1.22
CA LYS A 608 1.63 -8.10 -2.61
C LYS A 608 2.66 -8.84 -3.46
N GLY A 609 3.91 -9.00 -2.98
CA GLY A 609 4.96 -9.71 -3.70
C GLY A 609 4.58 -11.18 -3.95
N ARG A 610 4.11 -11.87 -2.90
CA ARG A 610 3.64 -13.26 -3.02
C ARG A 610 2.47 -13.41 -3.98
N ALA A 611 1.50 -12.48 -3.96
CA ALA A 611 0.39 -12.48 -4.91
C ALA A 611 0.87 -12.26 -6.35
N ALA A 612 1.80 -11.33 -6.59
CA ALA A 612 2.40 -11.10 -7.90
C ALA A 612 3.11 -12.35 -8.45
N MET A 613 3.88 -13.02 -7.58
CA MET A 613 4.56 -14.27 -7.96
C MET A 613 3.60 -15.41 -8.27
N VAL A 614 2.50 -15.55 -7.53
CA VAL A 614 1.49 -16.59 -7.83
C VAL A 614 0.77 -16.27 -9.14
N ARG A 615 0.44 -15.02 -9.41
CA ARG A 615 -0.15 -14.60 -10.70
C ARG A 615 0.77 -14.97 -11.85
N GLU A 616 2.05 -14.66 -11.73
CA GLU A 616 3.04 -14.99 -12.75
C GLU A 616 3.25 -16.50 -12.87
N TRP A 617 3.26 -17.24 -11.76
CA TRP A 617 3.33 -18.68 -11.78
C TRP A 617 2.15 -19.31 -12.53
N LEU A 618 0.93 -18.82 -12.32
CA LEU A 618 -0.27 -19.25 -13.05
C LEU A 618 -0.19 -18.92 -14.55
N ARG A 619 0.30 -17.73 -14.89
CA ARG A 619 0.50 -17.33 -16.30
C ARG A 619 1.49 -18.23 -17.00
N LEU A 620 2.63 -18.50 -16.37
CA LEU A 620 3.63 -19.40 -16.93
C LEU A 620 3.10 -20.85 -17.04
N MET A 621 2.32 -21.32 -16.05
CA MET A 621 1.64 -22.63 -16.17
C MET A 621 0.68 -22.68 -17.36
N ALA A 622 -0.11 -21.62 -17.57
CA ALA A 622 -1.01 -21.54 -18.72
C ALA A 622 -0.25 -21.52 -20.05
N ASN A 623 0.87 -20.82 -20.13
CA ASN A 623 1.73 -20.79 -21.32
C ASN A 623 2.38 -22.16 -21.63
N GLU A 624 2.59 -22.99 -20.61
CA GLU A 624 3.03 -24.39 -20.74
C GLU A 624 1.84 -25.36 -20.93
N ASN A 625 0.67 -24.86 -21.31
CA ASN A 625 -0.57 -25.61 -21.59
C ASN A 625 -1.08 -26.46 -20.40
N VAL A 626 -0.82 -26.05 -19.17
CA VAL A 626 -1.43 -26.67 -17.99
C VAL A 626 -2.92 -26.34 -17.96
N SER A 627 -3.77 -27.38 -17.94
CA SER A 627 -5.22 -27.18 -17.88
C SER A 627 -5.69 -26.83 -16.45
N PRO A 628 -6.83 -26.14 -16.30
CA PRO A 628 -7.41 -25.86 -14.99
C PRO A 628 -7.63 -27.10 -14.12
N GLU A 629 -8.01 -28.22 -14.73
CA GLU A 629 -8.27 -29.49 -14.03
C GLU A 629 -7.01 -30.08 -13.40
N GLN A 630 -5.83 -29.80 -13.97
CA GLN A 630 -4.55 -30.22 -13.40
C GLN A 630 -4.18 -29.43 -12.14
N LEU A 631 -4.77 -28.25 -11.95
CA LEU A 631 -4.66 -27.41 -10.75
C LEU A 631 -5.83 -27.62 -9.77
N ASP A 632 -6.66 -28.64 -9.97
CA ASP A 632 -7.69 -29.07 -9.02
C ASP A 632 -7.06 -30.03 -8.00
N PHE A 633 -6.93 -29.60 -6.75
CA PHE A 633 -6.31 -30.38 -5.69
C PHE A 633 -7.14 -31.60 -5.27
N HIS A 634 -8.42 -31.66 -5.59
CA HIS A 634 -9.28 -32.83 -5.34
C HIS A 634 -8.99 -33.98 -6.32
N LYS A 635 -8.57 -33.61 -7.55
CA LYS A 635 -8.30 -34.59 -8.63
C LYS A 635 -6.83 -35.01 -8.70
N THR A 636 -5.93 -34.29 -8.04
CA THR A 636 -4.47 -34.57 -8.10
C THR A 636 -4.12 -35.79 -7.27
N GLN A 637 -4.19 -36.99 -7.86
CA GLN A 637 -3.75 -38.24 -7.23
C GLN A 637 -2.27 -38.46 -7.49
N VAL A 638 -1.56 -38.86 -6.42
CA VAL A 638 -0.12 -39.22 -6.48
C VAL A 638 0.01 -40.69 -6.84
N LYS A 639 0.29 -40.97 -8.10
CA LYS A 639 0.64 -42.37 -8.54
C LYS A 639 2.04 -42.73 -8.06
N LEU A 640 2.29 -44.04 -7.83
CA LEU A 640 3.61 -44.53 -7.39
C LEU A 640 4.71 -44.19 -8.40
N THR A 641 4.41 -44.22 -9.71
CA THR A 641 5.31 -43.81 -10.78
C THR A 641 5.77 -42.35 -10.65
N ALA A 642 4.92 -41.48 -10.08
CA ALA A 642 5.25 -40.08 -9.82
C ALA A 642 6.32 -39.90 -8.71
N LEU A 643 6.61 -40.91 -7.88
CA LEU A 643 7.70 -40.84 -6.89
C LEU A 643 9.06 -40.81 -7.54
N VAL A 644 9.28 -41.65 -8.56
CA VAL A 644 10.54 -41.69 -9.32
C VAL A 644 10.79 -40.35 -10.03
N GLU A 645 9.76 -39.80 -10.66
CA GLU A 645 9.86 -38.49 -11.33
C GLU A 645 10.13 -37.38 -10.33
N ARG A 646 9.46 -37.39 -9.16
CA ARG A 646 9.72 -36.40 -8.09
C ARG A 646 11.16 -36.48 -7.59
N PHE A 647 11.69 -37.67 -7.42
CA PHE A 647 13.07 -37.89 -7.03
C PHE A 647 14.03 -37.32 -8.09
N ARG A 648 13.82 -37.65 -9.37
CA ARG A 648 14.59 -37.10 -10.48
C ARG A 648 14.54 -35.56 -10.51
N ASN A 649 13.34 -34.96 -10.42
CA ASN A 649 13.17 -33.51 -10.42
C ASN A 649 13.86 -32.87 -9.19
N SER A 650 13.85 -33.55 -8.04
CA SER A 650 14.54 -33.05 -6.84
C SER A 650 16.06 -33.09 -6.98
N ILE A 651 16.60 -34.08 -7.70
CA ILE A 651 18.02 -34.11 -8.06
C ILE A 651 18.36 -32.98 -9.02
N GLN A 652 17.52 -32.70 -10.03
CA GLN A 652 17.70 -31.55 -10.94
C GLN A 652 17.73 -30.23 -10.19
N LYS A 653 16.80 -30.05 -9.25
CA LYS A 653 16.82 -28.89 -8.33
C LYS A 653 18.13 -28.80 -7.54
N TRP A 654 18.59 -29.94 -6.97
CA TRP A 654 19.84 -29.96 -6.22
C TRP A 654 21.07 -29.62 -7.09
N ARG A 655 21.03 -29.94 -8.39
CA ARG A 655 22.05 -29.58 -9.38
C ARG A 655 21.95 -28.09 -9.81
N GLY A 656 21.00 -27.31 -9.29
CA GLY A 656 20.84 -25.88 -9.59
C GLY A 656 20.07 -25.60 -10.89
N GLU A 657 19.37 -26.58 -11.48
CA GLU A 657 18.52 -26.31 -12.64
C GLU A 657 17.39 -25.34 -12.29
N TYR A 658 17.30 -24.23 -13.05
CA TYR A 658 16.34 -23.17 -12.78
C TYR A 658 14.89 -23.61 -12.98
N ASP A 659 14.03 -23.28 -12.04
CA ASP A 659 12.57 -23.34 -12.12
C ASP A 659 11.99 -22.19 -11.28
N PHE A 660 11.23 -21.29 -11.88
CA PHE A 660 10.61 -20.16 -11.19
C PHE A 660 9.78 -20.60 -9.97
N SER A 661 9.22 -21.81 -10.00
CA SER A 661 8.54 -22.38 -8.84
C SER A 661 9.42 -22.42 -7.57
N HIS A 662 10.77 -22.43 -7.71
CA HIS A 662 11.68 -22.38 -6.55
C HIS A 662 11.73 -20.99 -5.91
N GLU A 663 11.70 -19.92 -6.72
CA GLU A 663 11.63 -18.55 -6.20
C GLU A 663 10.29 -18.30 -5.47
N VAL A 664 9.18 -18.79 -6.07
CA VAL A 664 7.86 -18.73 -5.42
C VAL A 664 7.88 -19.52 -4.10
N LYS A 665 8.46 -20.74 -4.09
CA LYS A 665 8.59 -21.57 -2.90
C LYS A 665 9.37 -20.86 -1.80
N ALA A 666 10.51 -20.27 -2.13
CA ALA A 666 11.35 -19.53 -1.18
C ALA A 666 10.56 -18.38 -0.53
N ALA A 667 9.80 -17.62 -1.31
CA ALA A 667 8.95 -16.55 -0.79
C ALA A 667 7.80 -17.07 0.09
N MET A 668 7.20 -18.22 -0.26
CA MET A 668 6.14 -18.83 0.53
C MET A 668 6.64 -19.46 1.83
N ASP A 669 7.88 -19.95 1.87
CA ASP A 669 8.48 -20.53 3.08
C ASP A 669 8.64 -19.51 4.20
N THR A 670 8.88 -18.23 3.88
CA THR A 670 9.01 -17.15 4.86
C THR A 670 7.65 -16.69 5.43
N CYS A 671 6.51 -17.15 4.90
CA CYS A 671 5.19 -16.81 5.40
C CYS A 671 4.84 -17.58 6.67
N LEU A 672 4.56 -16.89 7.77
CA LEU A 672 4.18 -17.48 9.05
C LEU A 672 2.75 -18.06 9.08
N ALA A 673 1.98 -17.89 8.01
CA ALA A 673 0.56 -18.29 7.93
C ALA A 673 -0.33 -17.69 9.05
N CYS A 674 0.02 -16.51 9.56
CA CYS A 674 -0.67 -15.83 10.67
C CYS A 674 -2.03 -15.24 10.30
N LYS A 675 -2.42 -15.21 9.01
CA LYS A 675 -3.66 -14.64 8.45
C LYS A 675 -3.88 -13.14 8.70
N ALA A 676 -2.92 -12.40 9.24
CA ALA A 676 -3.03 -10.96 9.41
C ALA A 676 -3.37 -10.22 8.11
N CYS A 677 -2.85 -10.69 6.96
CA CYS A 677 -3.20 -10.12 5.66
C CYS A 677 -4.68 -10.30 5.28
N ALA A 678 -5.35 -11.37 5.73
CA ALA A 678 -6.77 -11.57 5.45
C ALA A 678 -7.69 -10.66 6.29
N SER A 679 -7.24 -10.22 7.48
CA SER A 679 -8.00 -9.33 8.36
C SER A 679 -7.66 -7.85 8.15
N GLN A 680 -6.38 -7.51 7.99
CA GLN A 680 -5.91 -6.12 7.92
C GLN A 680 -5.99 -5.51 6.53
N CYS A 681 -5.88 -6.34 5.47
CA CYS A 681 -5.97 -5.83 4.10
C CYS A 681 -7.42 -5.47 3.76
N PRO A 682 -7.72 -4.26 3.26
CA PRO A 682 -9.10 -3.86 2.93
C PRO A 682 -9.74 -4.77 1.86
N ILE A 683 -8.94 -5.37 0.98
CA ILE A 683 -9.39 -6.34 -0.03
C ILE A 683 -9.17 -7.80 0.38
N LYS A 684 -8.85 -8.05 1.65
CA LYS A 684 -8.81 -9.38 2.30
C LYS A 684 -7.96 -10.42 1.57
N ILE A 685 -6.71 -10.06 1.20
CA ILE A 685 -5.76 -10.99 0.56
C ILE A 685 -5.36 -12.08 1.56
N ASP A 686 -5.73 -13.32 1.28
CA ASP A 686 -5.42 -14.49 2.13
C ASP A 686 -4.22 -15.27 1.59
N VAL A 687 -3.01 -14.81 1.92
CA VAL A 687 -1.76 -15.50 1.54
C VAL A 687 -1.72 -16.95 2.04
N PRO A 688 -2.05 -17.28 3.30
CA PRO A 688 -2.03 -18.64 3.78
C PRO A 688 -2.83 -19.63 2.92
N SER A 689 -3.97 -19.22 2.38
CA SER A 689 -4.81 -20.07 1.55
C SER A 689 -4.17 -20.37 0.19
N PHE A 690 -3.73 -19.37 -0.57
CA PHE A 690 -3.09 -19.65 -1.87
C PHE A 690 -1.67 -20.23 -1.71
N ARG A 691 -0.97 -19.97 -0.60
CA ARG A 691 0.28 -20.63 -0.23
C ARG A 691 0.09 -22.15 -0.04
N ALA A 692 -0.96 -22.56 0.66
CA ALA A 692 -1.26 -23.98 0.86
C ALA A 692 -1.54 -24.69 -0.46
N LYS A 693 -2.30 -24.05 -1.38
CA LYS A 693 -2.54 -24.53 -2.74
C LYS A 693 -1.23 -24.64 -3.53
N PHE A 694 -0.40 -23.61 -3.53
CA PHE A 694 0.89 -23.62 -4.18
C PHE A 694 1.78 -24.78 -3.67
N PHE A 695 1.87 -24.98 -2.35
CA PHE A 695 2.65 -26.10 -1.79
C PHE A 695 2.11 -27.47 -2.19
N HIS A 696 0.78 -27.62 -2.27
CA HIS A 696 0.18 -28.86 -2.77
C HIS A 696 0.71 -29.19 -4.17
N PHE A 697 0.63 -28.22 -5.09
CA PHE A 697 1.06 -28.36 -6.49
C PHE A 697 2.58 -28.43 -6.64
N TYR A 698 3.36 -27.64 -5.91
CA TYR A 698 4.81 -27.72 -5.90
C TYR A 698 5.31 -29.12 -5.53
N HIS A 699 4.75 -29.73 -4.49
CA HIS A 699 5.07 -31.07 -4.07
C HIS A 699 4.40 -32.18 -4.88
N SER A 700 3.60 -31.85 -5.88
CA SER A 700 3.23 -32.80 -6.94
C SER A 700 4.39 -33.08 -7.91
N ARG A 701 5.33 -32.14 -8.01
CA ARG A 701 6.52 -32.19 -8.87
C ARG A 701 7.80 -32.54 -8.12
N TYR A 702 8.00 -32.05 -6.91
CA TYR A 702 9.20 -32.19 -6.10
C TYR A 702 8.93 -33.01 -4.82
N LEU A 703 9.95 -33.74 -4.32
CA LEU A 703 9.84 -34.45 -3.05
C LEU A 703 9.51 -33.44 -1.93
N ARG A 704 8.71 -33.89 -0.99
CA ARG A 704 8.35 -33.14 0.20
C ARG A 704 9.35 -33.40 1.31
N PRO A 705 9.86 -32.39 2.02
CA PRO A 705 10.75 -32.55 3.15
C PRO A 705 10.12 -33.42 4.27
N ALA A 706 10.90 -34.27 4.91
CA ALA A 706 10.43 -35.13 6.02
C ALA A 706 9.80 -34.29 7.15
N LYS A 707 10.37 -33.13 7.47
CA LYS A 707 9.80 -32.18 8.46
C LYS A 707 8.35 -31.77 8.18
N ASP A 708 7.95 -31.64 6.90
CA ASP A 708 6.59 -31.29 6.56
C ASP A 708 5.59 -32.40 6.92
N HIS A 709 6.01 -33.68 6.78
CA HIS A 709 5.22 -34.81 7.22
C HIS A 709 5.11 -34.87 8.75
N LEU A 710 6.20 -34.59 9.49
CA LEU A 710 6.16 -34.52 10.95
C LEU A 710 5.20 -33.44 11.44
N VAL A 711 5.32 -32.24 10.92
CA VAL A 711 4.44 -31.11 11.29
C VAL A 711 2.98 -31.42 10.96
N ALA A 712 2.69 -31.96 9.76
CA ALA A 712 1.34 -32.29 9.35
C ALA A 712 0.66 -33.39 10.21
N ASN A 713 1.44 -34.26 10.84
CA ASN A 713 0.94 -35.31 11.71
C ASN A 713 0.96 -34.97 13.20
N LEU A 714 1.40 -33.75 13.57
CA LEU A 714 1.54 -33.33 14.96
C LEU A 714 0.20 -33.42 15.72
N GLU A 715 -0.90 -33.01 15.11
CA GLU A 715 -2.25 -33.05 15.72
C GLU A 715 -2.71 -34.47 16.01
N VAL A 716 -2.23 -35.46 15.23
CA VAL A 716 -2.54 -36.89 15.44
C VAL A 716 -1.63 -37.51 16.49
N ALA A 717 -0.35 -37.10 16.52
CA ALA A 717 0.66 -37.66 17.43
C ALA A 717 0.57 -37.06 18.85
N ALA A 718 0.31 -35.78 18.99
CA ALA A 718 0.33 -35.04 20.27
C ALA A 718 -0.55 -35.69 21.38
N PRO A 719 -1.80 -36.15 21.10
CA PRO A 719 -2.62 -36.81 22.12
C PRO A 719 -1.98 -38.10 22.70
N TYR A 720 -1.27 -38.85 21.87
CA TYR A 720 -0.57 -40.07 22.31
C TYR A 720 0.69 -39.73 23.10
N MET A 721 1.46 -38.79 22.64
CA MET A 721 2.68 -38.31 23.30
C MET A 721 2.37 -37.72 24.69
N ALA A 722 1.28 -36.96 24.81
CA ALA A 722 0.84 -36.31 26.03
C ALA A 722 0.34 -37.29 27.12
N LYS A 723 0.19 -38.57 26.83
CA LYS A 723 -0.08 -39.60 27.86
C LYS A 723 1.11 -39.87 28.75
N GLN A 724 2.33 -39.66 28.21
CA GLN A 724 3.60 -39.85 28.92
C GLN A 724 4.54 -38.66 28.66
N PRO A 725 4.18 -37.46 29.12
CA PRO A 725 4.91 -36.24 28.75
C PRO A 725 6.37 -36.27 29.27
N ALA A 726 6.61 -36.80 30.47
CA ALA A 726 7.95 -36.88 31.05
C ALA A 726 8.94 -37.68 30.15
N LEU A 727 8.50 -38.78 29.60
CA LEU A 727 9.32 -39.63 28.72
C LEU A 727 9.68 -38.88 27.41
N PHE A 728 8.66 -38.32 26.74
CA PHE A 728 8.88 -37.59 25.49
C PHE A 728 9.71 -36.32 25.73
N ASN A 729 9.47 -35.56 26.81
CA ASN A 729 10.26 -34.39 27.19
C ASN A 729 11.72 -34.75 27.47
N TYR A 730 11.99 -35.90 28.13
CA TYR A 730 13.36 -36.39 28.36
C TYR A 730 14.10 -36.54 27.03
N PHE A 731 13.55 -37.29 26.08
CA PHE A 731 14.17 -37.46 24.76
C PHE A 731 14.32 -36.14 23.99
N THR A 732 13.32 -35.24 24.05
CA THR A 732 13.37 -33.92 23.39
C THR A 732 14.50 -33.06 23.95
N LYS A 733 14.81 -33.13 25.23
CA LYS A 733 15.88 -32.38 25.90
C LYS A 733 17.28 -32.92 25.63
N LEU A 734 17.43 -34.19 25.19
CA LEU A 734 18.76 -34.76 24.92
C LEU A 734 19.48 -34.00 23.80
N LYS A 735 20.66 -33.49 24.04
CA LYS A 735 21.51 -32.78 23.06
C LYS A 735 21.73 -33.58 21.78
N VAL A 736 21.87 -34.92 21.89
CA VAL A 736 22.00 -35.81 20.74
C VAL A 736 20.75 -35.76 19.87
N THR A 737 19.55 -35.85 20.47
CA THR A 737 18.28 -35.76 19.74
C THR A 737 18.14 -34.43 19.05
N GLN A 738 18.42 -33.32 19.75
CA GLN A 738 18.37 -31.95 19.20
C GLN A 738 19.34 -31.81 18.01
N SER A 739 20.59 -32.29 18.16
CA SER A 739 21.59 -32.22 17.08
C SER A 739 21.21 -33.07 15.87
N VAL A 740 20.65 -34.26 16.08
CA VAL A 740 20.17 -35.12 14.99
C VAL A 740 18.98 -34.44 14.27
N VAL A 741 17.99 -33.96 15.02
CA VAL A 741 16.81 -33.29 14.45
C VAL A 741 17.19 -32.00 13.72
N GLU A 742 18.11 -31.20 14.25
CA GLU A 742 18.62 -30.02 13.58
C GLU A 742 19.34 -30.35 12.28
N LYS A 743 20.30 -31.30 12.30
CA LYS A 743 21.09 -31.64 11.12
C LYS A 743 20.28 -32.37 10.02
N THR A 744 19.33 -33.22 10.40
CA THR A 744 18.58 -34.05 9.44
C THR A 744 17.28 -33.38 8.97
N LEU A 745 16.59 -32.64 9.83
CA LEU A 745 15.29 -32.07 9.57
C LEU A 745 15.34 -30.54 9.48
N GLY A 746 16.41 -29.88 9.93
CA GLY A 746 16.51 -28.44 10.03
C GLY A 746 15.45 -27.87 10.98
N MET A 747 15.22 -28.51 12.11
CA MET A 747 14.28 -28.08 13.15
C MET A 747 15.05 -27.87 14.46
N THR A 748 14.88 -26.72 15.08
CA THR A 748 15.48 -26.35 16.37
C THR A 748 14.37 -26.10 17.39
N ASP A 749 14.71 -26.10 18.67
CA ASP A 749 13.84 -25.68 19.77
C ASP A 749 12.46 -26.38 19.77
N LEU A 750 12.47 -27.73 19.71
CA LEU A 750 11.24 -28.49 19.75
C LEU A 750 10.47 -28.19 21.06
N PRO A 751 9.16 -27.82 20.98
CA PRO A 751 8.40 -27.49 22.17
C PRO A 751 8.20 -28.71 23.07
N LEU A 752 8.28 -28.50 24.39
CA LEU A 752 8.05 -29.55 25.36
C LEU A 752 6.54 -29.68 25.62
N LEU A 753 6.11 -30.93 25.84
CA LEU A 753 4.76 -31.24 26.28
C LEU A 753 4.50 -30.69 27.68
N SER A 754 3.28 -30.31 27.97
CA SER A 754 2.87 -29.86 29.33
C SER A 754 3.02 -30.98 30.33
N GLU A 755 3.68 -30.67 31.45
CA GLU A 755 3.87 -31.57 32.58
C GLU A 755 3.61 -30.80 33.89
N PRO A 756 2.54 -31.12 34.65
CA PRO A 756 1.53 -32.17 34.38
C PRO A 756 0.74 -31.97 33.08
N ASN A 757 0.16 -33.06 32.56
CA ASN A 757 -0.67 -32.98 31.37
C ASN A 757 -2.04 -32.28 31.66
N LEU A 758 -2.80 -31.91 30.60
CA LEU A 758 -4.06 -31.19 30.75
C LEU A 758 -5.07 -31.88 31.69
N GLN A 759 -5.18 -33.22 31.60
CA GLN A 759 -6.12 -33.93 32.44
C GLN A 759 -5.74 -33.88 33.92
N GLN A 760 -4.46 -33.97 34.24
CA GLN A 760 -3.97 -33.81 35.62
C GLN A 760 -4.21 -32.41 36.15
N GLN A 761 -3.92 -31.39 35.33
CA GLN A 761 -4.14 -29.99 35.70
C GLN A 761 -5.63 -29.64 35.90
N LEU A 762 -6.54 -30.25 35.13
CA LEU A 762 -7.99 -30.08 35.29
C LEU A 762 -8.51 -30.71 36.60
N VAL A 763 -7.95 -31.88 36.97
CA VAL A 763 -8.27 -32.56 38.26
C VAL A 763 -7.82 -31.67 39.44
N GLU A 764 -6.65 -31.04 39.34
CA GLU A 764 -6.12 -30.15 40.40
C GLU A 764 -7.05 -28.97 40.73
N ILE A 765 -7.77 -28.45 39.69
CA ILE A 765 -8.76 -27.35 39.90
C ILE A 765 -10.17 -27.86 40.20
N GLY A 766 -10.34 -29.18 40.43
CA GLY A 766 -11.65 -29.79 40.72
C GLY A 766 -12.63 -29.80 39.53
N TYR A 767 -12.14 -29.71 38.32
CA TYR A 767 -13.00 -29.76 37.12
C TYR A 767 -13.55 -31.17 36.92
N GLN A 768 -14.87 -31.30 37.00
CA GLN A 768 -15.60 -32.51 36.65
C GLN A 768 -16.33 -32.27 35.33
N GLY A 769 -15.77 -32.80 34.22
CA GLY A 769 -16.39 -32.69 32.91
C GLY A 769 -17.67 -33.49 32.82
N LYS A 770 -18.75 -32.87 32.25
CA LYS A 770 -19.95 -33.62 31.88
C LYS A 770 -19.74 -34.37 30.57
N LYS A 771 -20.25 -35.59 30.49
CA LYS A 771 -20.28 -36.34 29.22
C LYS A 771 -21.31 -35.75 28.26
N LEU A 772 -21.09 -35.85 26.97
CA LEU A 772 -22.01 -35.27 25.96
C LEU A 772 -23.43 -35.85 26.06
N GLU A 773 -23.55 -37.14 26.42
CA GLU A 773 -24.83 -37.82 26.61
C GLU A 773 -25.65 -37.23 27.78
N GLU A 774 -25.00 -36.63 28.79
CA GLU A 774 -25.65 -36.03 29.97
C GLU A 774 -26.24 -34.65 29.64
N LEU A 775 -25.93 -34.06 28.46
CA LEU A 775 -26.33 -32.71 28.10
C LEU A 775 -27.77 -32.64 27.55
N GLU A 776 -28.29 -33.76 27.02
CA GLU A 776 -29.65 -33.80 26.43
C GLU A 776 -30.76 -33.56 27.46
N GLY A 777 -30.57 -34.04 28.70
CA GLY A 777 -31.54 -33.94 29.79
C GLY A 777 -31.54 -32.61 30.57
N LEU A 778 -30.68 -31.62 30.20
CA LEU A 778 -30.56 -30.39 30.96
C LEU A 778 -31.72 -29.41 30.67
N SER A 779 -32.10 -28.66 31.68
CA SER A 779 -33.08 -27.56 31.58
C SER A 779 -32.57 -26.42 30.70
N ALA A 780 -33.46 -25.58 30.16
CA ALA A 780 -33.10 -24.43 29.35
C ALA A 780 -32.17 -23.45 30.13
N THR A 781 -32.38 -23.30 31.42
CA THR A 781 -31.56 -22.44 32.29
C THR A 781 -30.13 -22.96 32.49
N GLU A 782 -29.96 -24.29 32.58
CA GLU A 782 -28.65 -24.92 32.65
C GLU A 782 -27.93 -24.84 31.31
N LYS A 783 -28.67 -25.09 30.21
CA LYS A 783 -28.12 -24.94 28.84
C LYS A 783 -27.64 -23.53 28.55
N ALA A 784 -28.34 -22.51 29.04
CA ALA A 784 -27.92 -21.10 28.88
C ALA A 784 -26.60 -20.75 29.58
N LYS A 785 -26.18 -21.52 30.59
CA LYS A 785 -24.89 -21.33 31.28
C LYS A 785 -23.77 -22.20 30.72
N MET A 786 -24.06 -23.08 29.76
CA MET A 786 -23.04 -23.96 29.18
C MET A 786 -22.11 -23.21 28.25
N LEU A 787 -20.82 -23.51 28.35
CA LEU A 787 -19.79 -23.00 27.46
C LEU A 787 -18.98 -24.17 26.93
N PHE A 788 -19.11 -24.44 25.61
CA PHE A 788 -18.33 -25.46 24.94
C PHE A 788 -16.92 -24.95 24.63
N ILE A 789 -15.90 -25.68 25.06
CA ILE A 789 -14.49 -25.38 24.80
C ILE A 789 -13.97 -26.37 23.75
N VAL A 790 -13.70 -25.85 22.54
CA VAL A 790 -13.08 -26.61 21.45
C VAL A 790 -11.59 -26.63 21.67
N GLN A 791 -10.99 -27.82 21.72
CA GLN A 791 -9.56 -27.97 22.02
C GLN A 791 -8.68 -27.67 20.79
N ASP A 792 -7.56 -26.98 21.01
CA ASP A 792 -6.46 -26.78 20.08
C ASP A 792 -5.25 -27.64 20.50
N PRO A 793 -4.50 -28.26 19.57
CA PRO A 793 -3.40 -29.15 19.93
C PRO A 793 -2.29 -28.47 20.73
N TYR A 794 -2.01 -27.20 20.45
CA TYR A 794 -0.92 -26.48 21.12
C TYR A 794 -1.27 -26.12 22.56
N THR A 795 -2.44 -25.54 22.77
CA THR A 795 -2.91 -25.18 24.10
C THR A 795 -3.29 -26.40 24.94
N SER A 796 -3.75 -27.51 24.32
CA SER A 796 -4.11 -28.68 25.10
C SER A 796 -2.92 -29.55 25.50
N TYR A 797 -1.85 -29.58 24.66
CA TYR A 797 -0.74 -30.54 24.91
C TYR A 797 0.61 -29.89 25.20
N TYR A 798 0.82 -28.63 24.76
CA TYR A 798 2.10 -27.94 24.94
C TYR A 798 2.01 -26.75 25.89
N ASP A 799 0.81 -26.19 26.10
CA ASP A 799 0.56 -25.12 27.05
C ASP A 799 -0.80 -25.34 27.76
N ALA A 800 -0.93 -26.51 28.43
CA ALA A 800 -2.17 -26.94 29.05
C ALA A 800 -2.68 -25.99 30.13
N LYS A 801 -1.78 -25.18 30.72
CA LYS A 801 -2.12 -24.16 31.71
C LYS A 801 -3.16 -23.15 31.15
N VAL A 802 -3.07 -22.78 29.88
CA VAL A 802 -4.02 -21.86 29.24
C VAL A 802 -5.45 -22.41 29.29
N VAL A 803 -5.62 -23.70 28.93
CA VAL A 803 -6.94 -24.35 28.97
C VAL A 803 -7.45 -24.49 30.41
N ARG A 804 -6.57 -24.91 31.33
CA ARG A 804 -6.91 -25.01 32.77
C ARG A 804 -7.39 -23.65 33.34
N ASP A 805 -6.61 -22.61 33.09
CA ASP A 805 -6.91 -21.27 33.61
C ASP A 805 -8.21 -20.72 32.98
N PHE A 806 -8.47 -20.99 31.73
CA PHE A 806 -9.72 -20.61 31.05
C PHE A 806 -10.93 -21.36 31.62
N VAL A 807 -10.80 -22.65 31.90
CA VAL A 807 -11.85 -23.43 32.58
C VAL A 807 -12.13 -22.87 33.96
N ALA A 808 -11.07 -22.62 34.74
CA ALA A 808 -11.20 -22.05 36.08
C ALA A 808 -11.87 -20.66 36.09
N LEU A 809 -11.49 -19.80 35.14
CA LEU A 809 -12.06 -18.48 34.97
C LEU A 809 -13.55 -18.55 34.65
N THR A 810 -13.94 -19.37 33.68
CA THR A 810 -15.33 -19.50 33.24
C THR A 810 -16.22 -20.08 34.37
N GLN A 811 -15.73 -21.02 35.15
CA GLN A 811 -16.42 -21.52 36.37
C GLN A 811 -16.63 -20.39 37.40
N LYS A 812 -15.61 -19.56 37.68
CA LYS A 812 -15.71 -18.40 38.58
C LYS A 812 -16.70 -17.35 38.07
N LEU A 813 -16.90 -17.23 36.78
CA LEU A 813 -17.89 -16.34 36.17
C LEU A 813 -19.31 -16.92 36.16
N GLY A 814 -19.51 -18.13 36.72
CA GLY A 814 -20.81 -18.78 36.82
C GLY A 814 -21.25 -19.56 35.60
N PHE A 815 -20.37 -19.78 34.66
CA PHE A 815 -20.61 -20.67 33.51
C PHE A 815 -20.29 -22.13 33.88
N SER A 816 -20.87 -23.05 33.09
CA SER A 816 -20.58 -24.49 33.14
C SER A 816 -19.70 -24.86 31.90
N PRO A 817 -18.37 -24.77 32.01
CA PRO A 817 -17.49 -25.12 30.89
C PRO A 817 -17.53 -26.60 30.60
N ILE A 818 -17.63 -26.94 29.32
CA ILE A 818 -17.62 -28.32 28.81
C ILE A 818 -16.48 -28.45 27.83
N LEU A 819 -15.44 -29.15 28.23
CA LEU A 819 -14.30 -29.42 27.37
C LEU A 819 -14.67 -30.54 26.41
N LEU A 820 -14.82 -30.20 25.11
CA LEU A 820 -15.13 -31.16 24.07
C LEU A 820 -13.97 -32.16 23.86
N PRO A 821 -14.23 -33.41 23.47
CA PRO A 821 -13.16 -34.32 23.11
C PRO A 821 -12.27 -33.72 22.02
N PHE A 822 -10.95 -33.89 22.17
CA PHE A 822 -10.03 -33.40 21.16
C PHE A 822 -10.25 -34.08 19.80
N LYS A 823 -10.37 -33.28 18.76
CA LYS A 823 -10.41 -33.72 17.36
C LYS A 823 -9.43 -32.86 16.57
N PRO A 824 -8.57 -33.45 15.70
CA PRO A 824 -7.69 -32.70 14.84
C PRO A 824 -8.51 -31.71 13.96
N ASN A 825 -8.06 -30.46 13.84
CA ASN A 825 -8.68 -29.46 12.95
C ASN A 825 -8.01 -29.37 11.58
N GLY A 826 -6.82 -29.98 11.44
CA GLY A 826 -6.07 -30.03 10.20
C GLY A 826 -5.25 -28.78 9.86
N LYS A 827 -5.13 -27.79 10.77
CA LYS A 827 -4.39 -26.55 10.54
C LYS A 827 -2.96 -26.82 10.09
N ALA A 828 -2.25 -27.75 10.73
CA ALA A 828 -0.88 -28.12 10.38
C ALA A 828 -0.80 -28.74 8.97
N MET A 829 -1.77 -29.57 8.59
CA MET A 829 -1.90 -30.14 7.24
C MET A 829 -2.13 -29.04 6.19
N HIS A 830 -3.02 -28.08 6.47
CA HIS A 830 -3.30 -26.94 5.59
C HIS A 830 -2.04 -26.09 5.37
N ILE A 831 -1.37 -25.70 6.44
CA ILE A 831 -0.17 -24.86 6.38
C ILE A 831 0.93 -25.52 5.52
N LYS A 832 1.04 -26.84 5.57
CA LYS A 832 2.03 -27.60 4.80
C LYS A 832 1.52 -28.07 3.42
N GLY A 833 0.31 -27.70 3.01
CA GLY A 833 -0.25 -28.01 1.69
C GLY A 833 -0.63 -29.49 1.50
N PHE A 834 -1.06 -30.18 2.56
CA PHE A 834 -1.67 -31.50 2.46
C PHE A 834 -3.19 -31.38 2.30
N LEU A 835 -3.64 -30.70 1.24
CA LEU A 835 -5.03 -30.22 1.12
C LEU A 835 -6.08 -31.32 1.11
N ALA A 836 -5.83 -32.46 0.45
CA ALA A 836 -6.78 -33.58 0.44
C ALA A 836 -6.97 -34.17 1.86
N ARG A 837 -5.89 -34.32 2.63
CA ARG A 837 -5.96 -34.78 4.03
C ARG A 837 -6.64 -33.74 4.92
N PHE A 838 -6.30 -32.45 4.74
CA PHE A 838 -6.93 -31.33 5.43
C PHE A 838 -8.44 -31.33 5.21
N SER A 839 -8.91 -31.40 3.95
CA SER A 839 -10.34 -31.42 3.62
C SER A 839 -11.12 -32.51 4.35
N LYS A 840 -10.55 -33.75 4.38
CA LYS A 840 -11.14 -34.87 5.13
C LYS A 840 -11.20 -34.58 6.63
N THR A 841 -10.09 -34.07 7.21
CA THR A 841 -10.01 -33.78 8.64
C THR A 841 -10.97 -32.66 9.04
N ALA A 842 -11.03 -31.58 8.25
CA ALA A 842 -11.93 -30.43 8.48
C ALA A 842 -13.40 -30.86 8.41
N LYS A 843 -13.75 -31.72 7.44
CA LYS A 843 -15.11 -32.27 7.32
C LYS A 843 -15.49 -33.07 8.58
N THR A 844 -14.62 -33.98 9.03
CA THR A 844 -14.86 -34.78 10.26
C THR A 844 -15.01 -33.89 11.49
N GLN A 845 -14.21 -32.80 11.61
CA GLN A 845 -14.35 -31.84 12.69
C GLN A 845 -15.67 -31.08 12.63
N ALA A 846 -16.06 -30.63 11.43
CA ALA A 846 -17.33 -29.91 11.24
C ALA A 846 -18.54 -30.82 11.56
N GLU A 847 -18.54 -32.07 11.14
CA GLU A 847 -19.56 -33.05 11.47
C GLU A 847 -19.66 -33.30 13.00
N PHE A 848 -18.52 -33.33 13.68
CA PHE A 848 -18.49 -33.46 15.15
C PHE A 848 -19.08 -32.22 15.86
N LEU A 849 -18.75 -31.02 15.38
CA LEU A 849 -19.25 -29.78 16.02
C LEU A 849 -20.72 -29.49 15.72
N ASN A 850 -21.25 -30.02 14.64
CA ASN A 850 -22.69 -29.87 14.27
C ASN A 850 -23.61 -30.88 14.96
N ARG A 851 -23.08 -31.90 15.62
CA ARG A 851 -23.85 -32.84 16.47
C ARG A 851 -24.15 -32.28 17.84
#